data_654e9d964bf4f88ec523f41eea9402c6
#
_entry.id   654e9d964bf4f88ec523f41eea9402c6
#
_cell.length_a   1.000
_cell.length_b   1.000
_cell.length_c   1.000
_cell.angle_alpha   90.00
_cell.angle_beta   90.00
_cell.angle_gamma   90.00
#
_symmetry.space_group_name_H-M   'P 1'
#
loop_
_entity.id
_entity.type
_entity.pdbx_description
1 polymer ?
#
loop_
_entity_poly.entity_id
_entity_poly.type
_entity_poly.pdbx_seq_one_letter_code
_entity_poly.pdbx_strand_id
1 'polypeptide(L)'
;MQKGNIGVTTENIFPVIKKFLYSDHEIFLREMVSNAVDASQKMKTLAEKGDFKGELGDLTVRVSLDEKEGTLTISDRGIGMTEEEIDKYINQIAFSGVNDFLEKYKDNANNIIGHFGLGFYSSFMVSKKVDIITKSYKDGAKAVKWSCDGSPAYEIDDAERESRGTDIVLHIDDDCKEFLEKSTIQGLLNKYCKFMPVPVAFGKKTEWKDGKDVETDEDNIINNVEPLWTKTPSTLKDEDYKSFYRTLYPMQDEPLFWIHLNVDYPFNLTGILYFPRIKSNIELQRNKIQLYCNQVFVTDQVEGIVPDFLTLLHGVIDSPDIPLNVSRSYLQSDRDVKKIATYITKKVSDRLQSIFKEDRKGFEEKWDDLKIFINYGMLSEESFYDRAKDFALMKDTEGKYFTFDEYRTLIKDNQTDKDGNLIYLYSTNKEEQYSYIETAKAKGYSVLLMDGELDVPTASMLEQKLEKSHFTRVDSDIIERIIVKEDAKKESLEADKKEHLSTVFTTQLPKLDKAEIYVDVESMGEQAQPVVITQSEYMRRMKDMSRLQAGMSFYAQMPDSYNLVLNSDHPLIKKVLDDCESNTAEALKPIESEIKGQEARLAALRQAQDKKKPEEITQEEKDDVKNTEKAIEDEKNKKRDVFANYAKGNSIVHQLIDLALLQNGMLKGAALDKFLKRSIELIK
;
A
#
# COMPACT_ATOMS: atom_id res chain seq x y z
N MET A 1 23.36 -37.12 39.16
CA MET A 1 22.58 -36.62 38.02
C MET A 1 21.16 -37.10 38.24
N GLN A 2 20.26 -36.20 38.61
CA GLN A 2 18.84 -36.52 38.84
C GLN A 2 18.10 -36.44 37.48
N LYS A 3 17.48 -37.51 37.02
CA LYS A 3 16.62 -37.56 35.84
C LYS A 3 15.19 -37.62 36.34
N GLY A 4 14.36 -36.70 35.86
CA GLY A 4 12.91 -36.68 36.12
C GLY A 4 12.15 -36.39 34.84
N ASN A 5 10.89 -36.77 34.76
CA ASN A 5 9.99 -36.42 33.65
C ASN A 5 9.19 -35.15 34.03
N ILE A 6 8.99 -34.29 33.05
CA ILE A 6 8.06 -33.17 33.19
C ILE A 6 6.64 -33.76 33.04
N GLY A 7 5.84 -33.67 34.08
CA GLY A 7 4.45 -34.14 34.09
C GLY A 7 3.47 -32.94 33.94
N VAL A 8 2.37 -33.15 33.24
CA VAL A 8 1.24 -32.24 33.15
C VAL A 8 0.02 -32.94 33.75
N THR A 9 -0.68 -32.25 34.65
CA THR A 9 -1.95 -32.71 35.21
C THR A 9 -3.11 -32.11 34.42
N THR A 10 -4.13 -32.91 34.13
CA THR A 10 -5.32 -32.50 33.36
C THR A 10 -6.05 -31.31 34.02
N GLU A 11 -6.07 -31.28 35.36
CA GLU A 11 -6.64 -30.19 36.15
C GLU A 11 -6.04 -28.81 35.83
N ASN A 12 -4.75 -28.76 35.45
CA ASN A 12 -4.05 -27.53 35.15
C ASN A 12 -4.13 -27.15 33.67
N ILE A 13 -4.28 -28.11 32.76
CA ILE A 13 -4.23 -27.87 31.32
C ILE A 13 -5.58 -27.43 30.76
N PHE A 14 -6.70 -27.92 31.29
CA PHE A 14 -8.05 -27.55 30.83
C PHE A 14 -8.36 -26.05 30.96
N PRO A 15 -8.06 -25.36 32.07
CA PRO A 15 -8.22 -23.91 32.18
C PRO A 15 -7.32 -23.14 31.21
N VAL A 16 -6.13 -23.67 30.90
CA VAL A 16 -5.21 -23.04 29.91
C VAL A 16 -5.79 -23.17 28.51
N ILE A 17 -6.30 -24.34 28.14
CA ILE A 17 -6.97 -24.54 26.85
C ILE A 17 -8.17 -23.62 26.72
N LYS A 18 -9.03 -23.58 27.73
CA LYS A 18 -10.26 -22.75 27.74
C LYS A 18 -9.98 -21.24 27.64
N LYS A 19 -8.88 -20.74 28.24
CA LYS A 19 -8.59 -19.29 28.32
C LYS A 19 -7.55 -18.80 27.34
N PHE A 20 -6.62 -19.61 26.88
CA PHE A 20 -5.41 -19.12 26.20
C PHE A 20 -5.10 -19.80 24.85
N LEU A 21 -5.72 -20.95 24.55
CA LEU A 21 -5.45 -21.66 23.32
C LEU A 21 -6.08 -20.97 22.11
N TYR A 22 -7.24 -20.38 22.29
CA TYR A 22 -7.99 -19.69 21.25
C TYR A 22 -8.33 -18.28 21.70
N SER A 23 -8.02 -17.31 20.85
CA SER A 23 -8.28 -15.89 21.11
C SER A 23 -9.74 -15.49 20.87
N ASP A 24 -10.49 -16.34 20.14
CA ASP A 24 -11.86 -16.05 19.70
C ASP A 24 -12.75 -17.28 19.90
N HIS A 25 -13.89 -17.10 20.58
CA HIS A 25 -14.84 -18.17 20.86
C HIS A 25 -15.48 -18.72 19.58
N GLU A 26 -15.67 -17.91 18.55
CA GLU A 26 -16.28 -18.32 17.27
C GLU A 26 -15.56 -19.54 16.62
N ILE A 27 -14.29 -19.74 16.91
CA ILE A 27 -13.46 -20.80 16.34
C ILE A 27 -13.97 -22.19 16.65
N PHE A 28 -14.72 -22.37 17.76
CA PHE A 28 -15.27 -23.68 18.12
C PHE A 28 -16.08 -24.31 17.00
N LEU A 29 -16.92 -23.52 16.29
CA LEU A 29 -17.77 -24.04 15.24
C LEU A 29 -16.93 -24.52 14.04
N ARG A 30 -15.91 -23.76 13.64
CA ARG A 30 -14.96 -24.15 12.60
C ARG A 30 -14.30 -25.49 12.94
N GLU A 31 -13.81 -25.64 14.16
CA GLU A 31 -13.11 -26.87 14.59
C GLU A 31 -14.06 -28.07 14.63
N MET A 32 -15.29 -27.91 15.15
CA MET A 32 -16.26 -29.02 15.21
C MET A 32 -16.69 -29.46 13.81
N VAL A 33 -17.02 -28.52 12.92
CA VAL A 33 -17.39 -28.84 11.54
C VAL A 33 -16.21 -29.41 10.76
N SER A 34 -14.96 -28.91 10.96
CA SER A 34 -13.76 -29.48 10.34
C SER A 34 -13.53 -30.94 10.75
N ASN A 35 -13.72 -31.28 12.02
CA ASN A 35 -13.60 -32.65 12.50
C ASN A 35 -14.65 -33.59 11.85
N ALA A 36 -15.89 -33.13 11.68
CA ALA A 36 -16.96 -33.84 11.01
C ALA A 36 -16.66 -34.06 9.51
N VAL A 37 -16.09 -32.99 8.84
CA VAL A 37 -15.63 -33.08 7.45
C VAL A 37 -14.49 -34.07 7.31
N ASP A 38 -13.50 -34.05 8.22
CA ASP A 38 -12.38 -35.02 8.20
C ASP A 38 -12.86 -36.45 8.40
N ALA A 39 -13.82 -36.68 9.30
CA ALA A 39 -14.41 -37.99 9.49
C ALA A 39 -15.12 -38.49 8.21
N SER A 40 -15.82 -37.62 7.51
CA SER A 40 -16.48 -37.89 6.24
C SER A 40 -15.47 -38.15 5.11
N GLN A 41 -14.39 -37.35 5.02
CA GLN A 41 -13.30 -37.51 4.04
C GLN A 41 -12.56 -38.87 4.27
N LYS A 42 -12.27 -39.23 5.51
CA LYS A 42 -11.66 -40.49 5.85
C LYS A 42 -12.55 -41.68 5.40
N MET A 43 -13.87 -41.56 5.60
CA MET A 43 -14.82 -42.55 5.14
C MET A 43 -14.82 -42.71 3.61
N LYS A 44 -14.78 -41.57 2.89
CA LYS A 44 -14.66 -41.58 1.43
C LYS A 44 -13.38 -42.29 0.96
N THR A 45 -12.24 -41.96 1.58
CA THR A 45 -10.95 -42.61 1.28
C THR A 45 -10.96 -44.09 1.50
N LEU A 46 -11.56 -44.56 2.61
CA LEU A 46 -11.69 -46.00 2.88
C LEU A 46 -12.53 -46.72 1.82
N ALA A 47 -13.61 -46.12 1.35
CA ALA A 47 -14.44 -46.65 0.28
C ALA A 47 -13.69 -46.68 -1.07
N GLU A 48 -13.00 -45.64 -1.44
CA GLU A 48 -12.20 -45.54 -2.67
C GLU A 48 -11.04 -46.55 -2.71
N LYS A 49 -10.40 -46.81 -1.57
CA LYS A 49 -9.31 -47.82 -1.46
C LYS A 49 -9.82 -49.26 -1.29
N GLY A 50 -11.14 -49.45 -1.15
CA GLY A 50 -11.76 -50.76 -1.01
C GLY A 50 -11.65 -51.35 0.41
N ASP A 51 -11.22 -50.59 1.39
CA ASP A 51 -11.15 -50.97 2.82
C ASP A 51 -12.54 -50.93 3.49
N PHE A 52 -13.51 -50.30 2.83
CA PHE A 52 -14.93 -50.32 3.20
C PHE A 52 -15.77 -50.81 2.01
N LYS A 53 -16.54 -51.88 2.26
CA LYS A 53 -17.37 -52.54 1.21
C LYS A 53 -18.86 -52.26 1.33
N GLY A 54 -19.26 -51.51 2.34
CA GLY A 54 -20.66 -51.11 2.53
C GLY A 54 -21.06 -49.95 1.63
N GLU A 55 -22.32 -49.57 1.69
CA GLU A 55 -22.83 -48.38 0.99
C GLU A 55 -22.32 -47.13 1.67
N LEU A 56 -21.68 -46.22 0.89
CA LEU A 56 -21.13 -44.97 1.39
C LEU A 56 -22.25 -44.01 1.87
N GLY A 57 -23.37 -43.97 1.15
CA GLY A 57 -24.51 -43.14 1.48
C GLY A 57 -24.21 -41.64 1.48
N ASP A 58 -25.06 -40.88 2.16
CA ASP A 58 -24.94 -39.41 2.26
C ASP A 58 -23.91 -39.05 3.37
N LEU A 59 -22.87 -38.28 3.00
CA LEU A 59 -21.80 -37.81 3.90
C LEU A 59 -22.00 -36.36 4.34
N THR A 60 -23.16 -35.77 4.08
CA THR A 60 -23.47 -34.40 4.46
C THR A 60 -23.32 -34.21 5.97
N VAL A 61 -22.52 -33.21 6.36
CA VAL A 61 -22.42 -32.76 7.74
C VAL A 61 -23.62 -31.86 8.04
N ARG A 62 -24.35 -32.15 9.11
CA ARG A 62 -25.55 -31.36 9.51
C ARG A 62 -25.30 -30.61 10.79
N VAL A 63 -25.56 -29.32 10.75
CA VAL A 63 -25.57 -28.47 11.93
C VAL A 63 -27.03 -28.18 12.27
N SER A 64 -27.43 -28.42 13.51
CA SER A 64 -28.79 -28.18 13.98
C SER A 64 -28.79 -27.47 15.34
N LEU A 65 -29.74 -26.57 15.53
CA LEU A 65 -29.89 -25.74 16.71
C LEU A 65 -31.25 -26.05 17.35
N ASP A 66 -31.22 -26.34 18.64
CA ASP A 66 -32.43 -26.41 19.48
C ASP A 66 -32.38 -25.30 20.55
N GLU A 67 -33.10 -24.23 20.28
CA GLU A 67 -33.16 -23.07 21.19
C GLU A 67 -33.86 -23.40 22.54
N LYS A 68 -34.75 -24.40 22.57
CA LYS A 68 -35.49 -24.77 23.78
C LYS A 68 -34.64 -25.58 24.75
N GLU A 69 -33.90 -26.54 24.19
CA GLU A 69 -32.97 -27.35 24.97
C GLU A 69 -31.61 -26.66 25.17
N GLY A 70 -31.38 -25.52 24.47
CA GLY A 70 -30.13 -24.77 24.55
C GLY A 70 -28.95 -25.54 23.97
N THR A 71 -29.16 -26.29 22.88
CA THR A 71 -28.14 -27.15 22.28
C THR A 71 -27.84 -26.81 20.84
N LEU A 72 -26.56 -26.94 20.48
CA LEU A 72 -26.07 -26.93 19.11
C LEU A 72 -25.47 -28.31 18.80
N THR A 73 -25.96 -28.96 17.75
CA THR A 73 -25.52 -30.32 17.38
C THR A 73 -24.83 -30.31 16.01
N ILE A 74 -23.68 -30.95 15.94
CA ILE A 74 -22.94 -31.20 14.68
C ILE A 74 -22.95 -32.69 14.45
N SER A 75 -23.54 -33.13 13.33
CA SER A 75 -23.75 -34.55 12.98
C SER A 75 -23.01 -34.89 11.69
N ASP A 76 -22.25 -35.99 11.70
CA ASP A 76 -21.62 -36.59 10.51
C ASP A 76 -22.01 -38.06 10.33
N ARG A 77 -21.79 -38.59 9.14
CA ARG A 77 -21.85 -40.02 8.80
C ARG A 77 -20.50 -40.56 8.35
N GLY A 78 -19.42 -39.99 8.93
CA GLY A 78 -18.06 -40.40 8.68
C GLY A 78 -17.69 -41.77 9.31
N ILE A 79 -16.41 -41.86 9.67
CA ILE A 79 -15.88 -43.16 10.21
C ILE A 79 -16.43 -43.51 11.59
N GLY A 80 -16.92 -42.55 12.38
CA GLY A 80 -17.29 -42.77 13.79
C GLY A 80 -16.12 -43.30 14.64
N MET A 81 -16.44 -43.67 15.90
CA MET A 81 -15.43 -44.15 16.85
C MET A 81 -15.98 -45.34 17.64
N THR A 82 -15.08 -46.27 18.03
CA THR A 82 -15.34 -47.25 19.08
C THR A 82 -15.04 -46.68 20.45
N GLU A 83 -15.39 -47.38 21.54
CA GLU A 83 -15.07 -46.96 22.89
C GLU A 83 -13.54 -46.77 23.10
N GLU A 84 -12.75 -47.71 22.58
CA GLU A 84 -11.28 -47.64 22.65
C GLU A 84 -10.70 -46.48 21.83
N GLU A 85 -11.36 -46.13 20.73
CA GLU A 85 -10.99 -44.93 19.90
C GLU A 85 -11.34 -43.64 20.59
N ILE A 86 -12.43 -43.58 21.34
CA ILE A 86 -12.75 -42.41 22.19
C ILE A 86 -11.68 -42.26 23.27
N ASP A 87 -11.31 -43.34 23.96
CA ASP A 87 -10.26 -43.29 24.99
C ASP A 87 -8.92 -42.82 24.42
N LYS A 88 -8.61 -43.24 23.21
CA LYS A 88 -7.36 -42.86 22.53
C LYS A 88 -7.36 -41.44 21.97
N TYR A 89 -8.46 -40.97 21.34
CA TYR A 89 -8.47 -39.75 20.54
C TYR A 89 -9.23 -38.57 21.19
N ILE A 90 -10.11 -38.85 22.16
CA ILE A 90 -10.85 -37.80 22.87
C ILE A 90 -10.32 -37.63 24.29
N ASN A 91 -9.99 -38.73 25.01
CA ASN A 91 -9.53 -38.62 26.39
C ASN A 91 -8.02 -38.32 26.52
N GLN A 92 -7.25 -38.36 25.42
CA GLN A 92 -5.83 -37.98 25.41
C GLN A 92 -5.66 -36.65 24.71
N ILE A 93 -5.38 -35.61 25.51
CA ILE A 93 -5.17 -34.23 25.02
C ILE A 93 -3.94 -34.20 24.10
N ALA A 94 -4.05 -33.48 22.97
CA ALA A 94 -3.01 -33.34 21.94
C ALA A 94 -2.62 -34.63 21.23
N PHE A 95 -3.48 -35.66 21.26
CA PHE A 95 -3.30 -36.89 20.50
C PHE A 95 -4.25 -36.86 19.29
N SER A 96 -3.70 -37.02 18.08
CA SER A 96 -4.48 -37.00 16.84
C SER A 96 -4.38 -38.32 16.12
N GLY A 97 -5.53 -38.91 15.77
CA GLY A 97 -5.60 -40.12 14.91
C GLY A 97 -5.24 -39.87 13.44
N VAL A 98 -4.88 -38.63 13.11
CA VAL A 98 -4.47 -38.23 11.75
C VAL A 98 -3.16 -38.92 11.37
N ASN A 99 -2.18 -38.96 12.27
CA ASN A 99 -0.87 -39.56 11.98
C ASN A 99 -1.02 -41.06 11.67
N ASP A 100 -1.80 -41.78 12.44
CA ASP A 100 -2.07 -43.22 12.21
C ASP A 100 -2.74 -43.46 10.84
N PHE A 101 -3.64 -42.53 10.44
CA PHE A 101 -4.33 -42.60 9.15
C PHE A 101 -3.37 -42.22 7.98
N LEU A 102 -2.55 -41.20 8.15
CA LEU A 102 -1.60 -40.73 7.13
C LEU A 102 -0.47 -41.74 6.89
N GLU A 103 -0.03 -42.46 7.92
CA GLU A 103 0.96 -43.56 7.75
C GLU A 103 0.41 -44.65 6.86
N LYS A 104 -0.88 -44.98 6.97
CA LYS A 104 -1.55 -45.99 6.17
C LYS A 104 -1.93 -45.53 4.76
N TYR A 105 -2.30 -44.23 4.58
CA TYR A 105 -2.86 -43.68 3.35
C TYR A 105 -2.11 -42.41 2.88
N LYS A 106 -0.79 -42.53 2.66
CA LYS A 106 0.14 -41.45 2.35
C LYS A 106 -0.27 -40.57 1.17
N ASP A 107 -0.89 -41.13 0.14
CA ASP A 107 -1.30 -40.43 -1.06
C ASP A 107 -2.49 -39.45 -0.83
N ASN A 108 -3.21 -39.61 0.28
CA ASN A 108 -4.38 -38.80 0.62
C ASN A 108 -4.11 -37.85 1.82
N ALA A 109 -2.83 -37.69 2.18
CA ALA A 109 -2.37 -36.93 3.35
C ALA A 109 -2.84 -35.45 3.30
N ASN A 110 -2.90 -34.88 2.10
CA ASN A 110 -3.18 -33.45 1.90
C ASN A 110 -4.67 -33.10 2.08
N ASN A 111 -5.56 -34.04 2.25
CA ASN A 111 -7.00 -33.82 2.33
C ASN A 111 -7.55 -33.69 3.75
N ILE A 112 -6.71 -33.87 4.77
CA ILE A 112 -7.13 -33.84 6.18
C ILE A 112 -6.84 -32.49 6.77
N ILE A 113 -7.82 -31.93 7.49
CA ILE A 113 -7.80 -30.58 8.03
C ILE A 113 -7.17 -30.54 9.44
N GLY A 114 -7.52 -31.50 10.32
CA GLY A 114 -7.14 -31.52 11.73
C GLY A 114 -5.83 -32.23 12.01
N HIS A 115 -4.80 -31.51 12.52
CA HIS A 115 -3.48 -32.08 12.79
C HIS A 115 -3.08 -32.12 14.27
N PHE A 116 -3.65 -31.28 15.13
CA PHE A 116 -3.12 -31.02 16.48
C PHE A 116 -3.79 -31.80 17.60
N GLY A 117 -4.95 -32.44 17.38
CA GLY A 117 -5.70 -33.14 18.42
C GLY A 117 -6.22 -32.24 19.55
N LEU A 118 -6.35 -30.95 19.30
CA LEU A 118 -6.80 -29.95 20.29
C LEU A 118 -8.11 -29.26 19.89
N GLY A 119 -8.48 -29.34 18.62
CA GLY A 119 -9.66 -28.61 18.08
C GLY A 119 -10.96 -28.97 18.80
N PHE A 120 -11.15 -30.23 19.16
CA PHE A 120 -12.34 -30.69 19.89
C PHE A 120 -12.55 -29.94 21.21
N TYR A 121 -11.48 -29.66 21.94
CA TYR A 121 -11.58 -29.01 23.25
C TYR A 121 -12.03 -27.53 23.18
N SER A 122 -12.04 -26.93 21.99
CA SER A 122 -12.62 -25.59 21.79
C SER A 122 -14.13 -25.58 22.09
N SER A 123 -14.82 -26.72 22.02
CA SER A 123 -16.22 -26.89 22.38
C SER A 123 -16.53 -26.46 23.83
N PHE A 124 -15.58 -26.65 24.75
CA PHE A 124 -15.74 -26.23 26.15
C PHE A 124 -15.56 -24.73 26.39
N MET A 125 -15.23 -23.95 25.38
CA MET A 125 -15.21 -22.49 25.48
C MET A 125 -16.61 -21.89 25.48
N VAL A 126 -17.57 -22.59 24.87
CA VAL A 126 -18.92 -22.09 24.65
C VAL A 126 -20.00 -23.00 25.27
N SER A 127 -19.63 -24.17 25.79
CA SER A 127 -20.57 -25.13 26.34
C SER A 127 -20.24 -25.53 27.78
N LYS A 128 -21.27 -25.70 28.59
CA LYS A 128 -21.23 -26.20 29.97
C LYS A 128 -21.16 -27.75 30.03
N LYS A 129 -21.51 -28.40 28.92
CA LYS A 129 -21.47 -29.86 28.79
C LYS A 129 -21.38 -30.22 27.32
N VAL A 130 -20.63 -31.26 26.98
CA VAL A 130 -20.52 -31.82 25.63
C VAL A 130 -20.89 -33.31 25.72
N ASP A 131 -21.81 -33.74 24.84
CA ASP A 131 -22.14 -35.15 24.63
C ASP A 131 -21.62 -35.56 23.23
N ILE A 132 -20.96 -36.72 23.12
CA ILE A 132 -20.57 -37.36 21.86
C ILE A 132 -21.32 -38.66 21.74
N ILE A 133 -22.16 -38.81 20.70
CA ILE A 133 -22.87 -40.05 20.40
C ILE A 133 -22.28 -40.60 19.11
N THR A 134 -21.59 -41.72 19.15
CA THR A 134 -20.82 -42.21 18.00
C THR A 134 -20.94 -43.71 17.78
N LYS A 135 -20.82 -44.14 16.51
CA LYS A 135 -20.77 -45.55 16.09
C LYS A 135 -19.74 -45.71 14.98
N SER A 136 -18.76 -46.57 15.20
CA SER A 136 -17.69 -46.83 14.21
C SER A 136 -18.24 -47.52 12.97
N TYR A 137 -17.56 -47.30 11.82
CA TYR A 137 -17.81 -47.99 10.54
C TYR A 137 -17.42 -49.50 10.58
N LYS A 138 -16.69 -49.90 11.61
CA LYS A 138 -16.22 -51.30 11.76
C LYS A 138 -17.37 -52.26 12.00
N ASP A 139 -17.29 -53.42 11.39
CA ASP A 139 -18.31 -54.43 11.53
C ASP A 139 -18.51 -54.83 12.99
N GLY A 140 -19.79 -54.89 13.46
CA GLY A 140 -20.15 -55.24 14.82
C GLY A 140 -19.92 -54.16 15.87
N ALA A 141 -19.49 -52.95 15.49
CA ALA A 141 -19.30 -51.82 16.42
C ALA A 141 -20.64 -51.43 17.08
N LYS A 142 -20.64 -51.29 18.39
CA LYS A 142 -21.75 -50.72 19.16
C LYS A 142 -21.69 -49.20 19.13
N ALA A 143 -22.85 -48.55 19.29
CA ALA A 143 -22.91 -47.14 19.53
C ALA A 143 -22.62 -46.86 21.01
N VAL A 144 -21.89 -45.76 21.26
CA VAL A 144 -21.52 -45.31 22.61
C VAL A 144 -21.80 -43.82 22.76
N LYS A 145 -22.13 -43.41 23.98
CA LYS A 145 -22.28 -42.03 24.38
C LYS A 145 -21.20 -41.68 25.39
N TRP A 146 -20.39 -40.68 25.06
CA TRP A 146 -19.44 -40.05 25.95
C TRP A 146 -19.99 -38.67 26.40
N SER A 147 -19.81 -38.30 27.66
CA SER A 147 -20.27 -37.06 28.24
C SER A 147 -19.21 -36.43 29.13
N CYS A 148 -19.02 -35.12 29.03
CA CYS A 148 -18.11 -34.37 29.89
C CYS A 148 -18.63 -32.94 30.12
N ASP A 149 -18.45 -32.43 31.31
CA ASP A 149 -18.81 -31.06 31.70
C ASP A 149 -17.66 -30.06 31.69
N GLY A 150 -16.54 -30.47 31.08
CA GLY A 150 -15.31 -29.66 31.05
C GLY A 150 -14.44 -29.83 32.29
N SER A 151 -14.79 -30.71 33.21
CA SER A 151 -13.90 -31.24 34.24
C SER A 151 -13.01 -32.35 33.68
N PRO A 152 -11.97 -32.79 34.42
CA PRO A 152 -11.18 -33.97 33.99
C PRO A 152 -11.96 -35.29 33.97
N ALA A 153 -13.16 -35.34 34.52
CA ALA A 153 -14.00 -36.52 34.58
C ALA A 153 -14.90 -36.60 33.34
N TYR A 154 -15.12 -37.80 32.87
CA TYR A 154 -16.05 -38.12 31.78
C TYR A 154 -16.87 -39.37 32.12
N GLU A 155 -17.98 -39.55 31.44
CA GLU A 155 -18.84 -40.72 31.54
C GLU A 155 -18.99 -41.36 30.16
N ILE A 156 -19.00 -42.70 30.10
CA ILE A 156 -19.29 -43.47 28.88
C ILE A 156 -20.43 -44.42 29.18
N ASP A 157 -21.46 -44.38 28.31
CA ASP A 157 -22.62 -45.25 28.36
C ASP A 157 -22.91 -45.88 27.02
N ASP A 158 -23.65 -47.01 27.00
CA ASP A 158 -24.23 -47.56 25.78
C ASP A 158 -25.22 -46.52 25.15
N ALA A 159 -25.23 -46.44 23.83
CA ALA A 159 -26.14 -45.58 23.11
C ALA A 159 -26.85 -46.31 21.96
N GLU A 160 -27.96 -45.75 21.51
CA GLU A 160 -28.65 -46.20 20.30
C GLU A 160 -28.32 -45.27 19.14
N ARG A 161 -27.69 -45.77 18.09
CA ARG A 161 -27.48 -45.11 16.83
C ARG A 161 -27.50 -46.15 15.70
N GLU A 162 -28.39 -45.95 14.74
CA GLU A 162 -28.54 -46.89 13.64
C GLU A 162 -27.35 -46.87 12.67
N SER A 163 -26.98 -45.66 12.22
CA SER A 163 -25.93 -45.49 11.22
C SER A 163 -24.58 -45.12 11.86
N ARG A 164 -23.47 -45.46 11.16
CA ARG A 164 -22.13 -44.96 11.53
C ARG A 164 -22.05 -43.45 11.58
N GLY A 165 -21.03 -42.90 12.24
CA GLY A 165 -20.74 -41.47 12.32
C GLY A 165 -20.82 -40.97 13.75
N THR A 166 -20.81 -39.63 13.91
CA THR A 166 -20.76 -38.98 15.21
C THR A 166 -21.73 -37.80 15.27
N ASP A 167 -22.42 -37.66 16.41
CA ASP A 167 -23.17 -36.47 16.79
C ASP A 167 -22.45 -35.85 17.99
N ILE A 168 -22.00 -34.56 17.84
CA ILE A 168 -21.45 -33.78 18.93
C ILE A 168 -22.53 -32.77 19.35
N VAL A 169 -23.03 -32.96 20.58
CA VAL A 169 -24.08 -32.11 21.17
C VAL A 169 -23.44 -31.15 22.17
N LEU A 170 -23.47 -29.87 21.88
CA LEU A 170 -22.97 -28.81 22.74
C LEU A 170 -24.13 -28.20 23.55
N HIS A 171 -24.10 -28.37 24.86
CA HIS A 171 -25.01 -27.68 25.76
C HIS A 171 -24.45 -26.30 26.05
N ILE A 172 -24.96 -25.30 25.36
CA ILE A 172 -24.39 -23.94 25.34
C ILE A 172 -24.46 -23.31 26.74
N ASP A 173 -23.36 -22.66 27.13
CA ASP A 173 -23.25 -21.97 28.41
C ASP A 173 -24.14 -20.71 28.43
N ASP A 174 -24.59 -20.32 29.60
CA ASP A 174 -25.45 -19.15 29.77
C ASP A 174 -24.78 -17.83 29.36
N ASP A 175 -23.45 -17.77 29.44
CA ASP A 175 -22.64 -16.62 29.02
C ASP A 175 -22.38 -16.58 27.47
N CYS A 176 -22.79 -17.61 26.73
CA CYS A 176 -22.55 -17.79 25.30
C CYS A 176 -23.87 -17.95 24.49
N LYS A 177 -24.97 -17.38 24.96
CA LYS A 177 -26.32 -17.54 24.35
C LYS A 177 -26.43 -16.98 22.93
N GLU A 178 -25.52 -16.10 22.51
CA GLU A 178 -25.43 -15.64 21.13
C GLU A 178 -25.26 -16.79 20.13
N PHE A 179 -24.67 -17.91 20.54
CA PHE A 179 -24.51 -19.11 19.69
C PHE A 179 -25.78 -19.99 19.64
N LEU A 180 -26.86 -19.60 20.33
CA LEU A 180 -28.18 -20.17 20.14
C LEU A 180 -29.03 -19.40 19.13
N GLU A 181 -28.52 -18.29 18.58
CA GLU A 181 -29.18 -17.53 17.53
C GLU A 181 -28.88 -18.10 16.14
N LYS A 182 -29.94 -18.40 15.36
CA LYS A 182 -29.81 -18.94 14.00
C LYS A 182 -28.96 -18.04 13.09
N SER A 183 -29.12 -16.72 13.20
CA SER A 183 -28.35 -15.72 12.42
C SER A 183 -26.86 -15.78 12.73
N THR A 184 -26.47 -15.93 13.98
CA THR A 184 -25.08 -16.02 14.43
C THR A 184 -24.43 -17.29 13.86
N ILE A 185 -25.06 -18.45 14.03
CA ILE A 185 -24.55 -19.73 13.48
C ILE A 185 -24.45 -19.67 11.97
N GLN A 186 -25.46 -19.14 11.27
CA GLN A 186 -25.42 -18.98 9.82
C GLN A 186 -24.26 -18.08 9.38
N GLY A 187 -24.02 -16.97 10.07
CA GLY A 187 -22.90 -16.07 9.83
C GLY A 187 -21.55 -16.77 9.96
N LEU A 188 -21.37 -17.53 11.04
CA LEU A 188 -20.12 -18.30 11.30
C LEU A 188 -19.91 -19.42 10.29
N LEU A 189 -20.95 -20.16 9.92
CA LEU A 189 -20.86 -21.19 8.89
C LEU A 189 -20.49 -20.59 7.54
N ASN A 190 -21.07 -19.45 7.17
CA ASN A 190 -20.73 -18.72 5.93
C ASN A 190 -19.28 -18.19 5.96
N LYS A 191 -18.77 -17.79 7.13
CA LYS A 191 -17.40 -17.29 7.30
C LYS A 191 -16.37 -18.42 7.17
N TYR A 192 -16.56 -19.50 7.90
CA TYR A 192 -15.54 -20.53 8.06
C TYR A 192 -15.72 -21.74 7.16
N CYS A 193 -16.96 -22.09 6.76
CA CYS A 193 -17.27 -23.34 6.12
C CYS A 193 -17.66 -23.23 4.64
N LYS A 194 -17.72 -22.00 4.09
CA LYS A 194 -18.23 -21.66 2.75
C LYS A 194 -17.70 -22.55 1.61
N PHE A 195 -16.49 -23.07 1.74
CA PHE A 195 -15.81 -23.84 0.70
C PHE A 195 -15.32 -25.22 1.16
N MET A 196 -15.78 -25.71 2.31
CA MET A 196 -15.40 -27.03 2.79
C MET A 196 -15.70 -28.14 1.77
N PRO A 197 -14.85 -29.19 1.68
CA PRO A 197 -14.92 -30.20 0.62
C PRO A 197 -16.02 -31.26 0.81
N VAL A 198 -16.84 -31.13 1.85
CA VAL A 198 -18.01 -31.98 2.13
C VAL A 198 -19.24 -31.07 2.27
N PRO A 199 -20.43 -31.46 1.76
CA PRO A 199 -21.63 -30.66 1.96
C PRO A 199 -21.92 -30.42 3.43
N VAL A 200 -22.18 -29.16 3.81
CA VAL A 200 -22.57 -28.73 5.14
C VAL A 200 -23.98 -28.19 5.07
N ALA A 201 -24.90 -28.77 5.83
CA ALA A 201 -26.30 -28.37 5.88
C ALA A 201 -26.60 -27.62 7.17
N PHE A 202 -27.35 -26.52 7.08
CA PHE A 202 -27.88 -25.81 8.24
C PHE A 202 -29.35 -25.42 7.97
N GLY A 203 -30.25 -26.07 8.67
CA GLY A 203 -31.70 -25.94 8.48
C GLY A 203 -32.19 -26.56 7.17
N LYS A 204 -33.40 -26.20 6.78
CA LYS A 204 -34.06 -26.63 5.56
C LYS A 204 -34.10 -25.50 4.55
N LYS A 205 -34.17 -25.84 3.25
CA LYS A 205 -34.46 -24.86 2.19
C LYS A 205 -35.83 -24.26 2.39
N THR A 206 -35.95 -22.97 2.17
CA THR A 206 -37.22 -22.26 2.15
C THR A 206 -37.63 -21.93 0.73
N GLU A 207 -38.89 -22.10 0.40
CA GLU A 207 -39.49 -21.66 -0.86
C GLU A 207 -40.54 -20.59 -0.57
N TRP A 208 -40.56 -19.53 -1.39
CA TRP A 208 -41.57 -18.48 -1.30
C TRP A 208 -42.85 -18.98 -1.90
N LYS A 209 -43.87 -19.29 -1.05
CA LYS A 209 -45.22 -19.72 -1.47
C LYS A 209 -46.26 -18.85 -0.75
N ASP A 210 -47.21 -18.35 -1.52
CA ASP A 210 -48.38 -17.59 -1.00
C ASP A 210 -48.02 -16.43 -0.05
N GLY A 211 -46.90 -15.70 -0.35
CA GLY A 211 -46.50 -14.56 0.44
C GLY A 211 -45.74 -14.90 1.75
N LYS A 212 -45.32 -16.16 1.92
CA LYS A 212 -44.55 -16.64 3.08
C LYS A 212 -43.42 -17.58 2.66
N ASP A 213 -42.36 -17.56 3.43
CA ASP A 213 -41.32 -18.59 3.35
C ASP A 213 -41.82 -19.88 3.96
N VAL A 214 -41.85 -20.97 3.17
CA VAL A 214 -42.25 -22.30 3.61
C VAL A 214 -41.02 -23.20 3.57
N GLU A 215 -40.69 -23.85 4.69
CA GLU A 215 -39.63 -24.85 4.75
C GLU A 215 -40.00 -26.08 3.88
N THR A 216 -39.02 -26.57 3.13
CA THR A 216 -39.13 -27.82 2.35
C THR A 216 -38.50 -28.99 3.12
N ASP A 217 -38.61 -30.19 2.61
CA ASP A 217 -37.94 -31.36 3.17
C ASP A 217 -36.44 -31.42 2.82
N GLU A 218 -35.96 -30.59 1.89
CA GLU A 218 -34.57 -30.56 1.45
C GLU A 218 -33.66 -29.81 2.42
N ASP A 219 -32.45 -30.39 2.64
CA ASP A 219 -31.43 -29.73 3.43
C ASP A 219 -30.91 -28.45 2.76
N ASN A 220 -30.74 -27.38 3.54
CA ASN A 220 -30.12 -26.16 3.07
C ASN A 220 -28.59 -26.29 3.11
N ILE A 221 -27.97 -26.65 1.98
CA ILE A 221 -26.52 -26.75 1.85
C ILE A 221 -25.94 -25.32 1.75
N ILE A 222 -25.04 -24.96 2.68
CA ILE A 222 -24.53 -23.61 2.83
C ILE A 222 -23.18 -23.39 2.12
N ASN A 223 -22.53 -24.43 1.64
CA ASN A 223 -21.18 -24.37 1.09
C ASN A 223 -21.10 -24.86 -0.36
N ASN A 224 -20.02 -24.44 -1.04
CA ASN A 224 -19.63 -24.93 -2.35
C ASN A 224 -18.45 -25.89 -2.19
N VAL A 225 -18.65 -27.17 -2.41
CA VAL A 225 -17.64 -28.23 -2.21
C VAL A 225 -16.55 -28.25 -3.28
N GLU A 226 -16.79 -27.64 -4.44
CA GLU A 226 -15.85 -27.55 -5.56
C GLU A 226 -15.60 -26.06 -5.92
N PRO A 227 -14.90 -25.32 -5.08
CA PRO A 227 -14.64 -23.91 -5.38
C PRO A 227 -13.78 -23.76 -6.64
N LEU A 228 -13.85 -22.58 -7.26
CA LEU A 228 -13.26 -22.34 -8.58
C LEU A 228 -11.75 -22.60 -8.63
N TRP A 229 -11.03 -22.29 -7.55
CA TRP A 229 -9.57 -22.44 -7.51
C TRP A 229 -9.08 -23.89 -7.44
N THR A 230 -9.95 -24.87 -7.16
CA THR A 230 -9.61 -26.30 -7.21
C THR A 230 -9.74 -26.90 -8.59
N LYS A 231 -10.36 -26.16 -9.54
CA LYS A 231 -10.59 -26.62 -10.92
C LYS A 231 -9.37 -26.36 -11.79
N THR A 232 -9.16 -27.19 -12.79
CA THR A 232 -8.07 -27.00 -13.76
C THR A 232 -8.28 -25.72 -14.57
N PRO A 233 -7.32 -24.78 -14.63
CA PRO A 233 -7.48 -23.49 -15.31
C PRO A 233 -7.93 -23.59 -16.76
N SER A 234 -7.46 -24.62 -17.50
CA SER A 234 -7.82 -24.82 -18.92
C SER A 234 -9.29 -25.16 -19.17
N THR A 235 -10.04 -25.54 -18.12
CA THR A 235 -11.47 -25.84 -18.21
C THR A 235 -12.36 -24.64 -17.93
N LEU A 236 -11.79 -23.53 -17.50
CA LEU A 236 -12.50 -22.34 -17.05
C LEU A 236 -12.51 -21.25 -18.10
N LYS A 237 -13.59 -20.45 -18.11
CA LYS A 237 -13.78 -19.28 -18.95
C LYS A 237 -13.68 -18.01 -18.11
N ASP A 238 -13.43 -16.89 -18.76
CA ASP A 238 -13.35 -15.57 -18.12
C ASP A 238 -14.59 -15.25 -17.26
N GLU A 239 -15.79 -15.65 -17.72
CA GLU A 239 -17.02 -15.41 -16.98
C GLU A 239 -17.08 -16.20 -15.65
N ASP A 240 -16.47 -17.39 -15.60
CA ASP A 240 -16.38 -18.18 -14.35
C ASP A 240 -15.57 -17.41 -13.29
N TYR A 241 -14.44 -16.83 -13.70
CA TYR A 241 -13.60 -16.01 -12.81
C TYR A 241 -14.31 -14.73 -12.35
N LYS A 242 -14.99 -14.04 -13.25
CA LYS A 242 -15.76 -12.84 -12.92
C LYS A 242 -16.93 -13.13 -12.00
N SER A 243 -17.66 -14.22 -12.26
CA SER A 243 -18.76 -14.67 -11.41
C SER A 243 -18.27 -15.02 -10.01
N PHE A 244 -17.14 -15.72 -9.91
CA PHE A 244 -16.53 -16.05 -8.64
C PHE A 244 -16.07 -14.80 -7.89
N TYR A 245 -15.48 -13.82 -8.58
CA TYR A 245 -15.11 -12.53 -7.99
C TYR A 245 -16.32 -11.79 -7.39
N ARG A 246 -17.44 -11.72 -8.13
CA ARG A 246 -18.69 -11.13 -7.63
C ARG A 246 -19.24 -11.86 -6.41
N THR A 247 -19.03 -13.18 -6.31
CA THR A 247 -19.42 -13.98 -5.13
C THR A 247 -18.59 -13.66 -3.90
N LEU A 248 -17.29 -13.36 -4.09
CA LEU A 248 -16.40 -12.98 -3.00
C LEU A 248 -16.55 -11.51 -2.60
N TYR A 249 -16.75 -10.63 -3.60
CA TYR A 249 -16.73 -9.17 -3.45
C TYR A 249 -17.93 -8.50 -4.16
N PRO A 250 -19.18 -8.71 -3.67
CA PRO A 250 -20.38 -8.28 -4.37
C PRO A 250 -20.54 -6.77 -4.55
N MET A 251 -19.79 -5.96 -3.77
CA MET A 251 -19.83 -4.49 -3.80
C MET A 251 -18.64 -3.86 -4.51
N GLN A 252 -17.80 -4.68 -5.19
CA GLN A 252 -16.61 -4.20 -5.89
C GLN A 252 -16.84 -4.16 -7.41
N ASP A 253 -16.13 -3.23 -8.09
CA ASP A 253 -16.06 -3.20 -9.55
C ASP A 253 -15.38 -4.47 -10.09
N GLU A 254 -15.64 -4.84 -11.34
CA GLU A 254 -14.96 -6.00 -11.97
C GLU A 254 -13.43 -5.85 -11.96
N PRO A 255 -12.70 -6.95 -11.73
CA PRO A 255 -11.24 -6.93 -11.71
C PRO A 255 -10.68 -6.67 -13.11
N LEU A 256 -9.48 -6.11 -13.17
CA LEU A 256 -8.76 -5.86 -14.42
C LEU A 256 -8.36 -7.16 -15.12
N PHE A 257 -7.89 -8.12 -14.34
CA PHE A 257 -7.54 -9.50 -14.73
C PHE A 257 -7.27 -10.33 -13.47
N TRP A 258 -6.89 -11.59 -13.66
CA TRP A 258 -6.62 -12.54 -12.57
C TRP A 258 -5.44 -13.45 -12.88
N ILE A 259 -4.97 -14.08 -11.82
CA ILE A 259 -3.94 -15.13 -11.86
C ILE A 259 -4.51 -16.35 -11.16
N HIS A 260 -4.61 -17.47 -11.86
CA HIS A 260 -4.95 -18.74 -11.26
C HIS A 260 -3.66 -19.46 -10.84
N LEU A 261 -3.48 -19.66 -9.55
CA LEU A 261 -2.36 -20.39 -8.96
C LEU A 261 -2.71 -21.88 -8.90
N ASN A 262 -1.83 -22.71 -9.42
CA ASN A 262 -1.96 -24.17 -9.33
C ASN A 262 -0.54 -24.77 -9.32
N VAL A 263 -0.06 -25.16 -8.16
CA VAL A 263 1.31 -25.58 -7.90
C VAL A 263 1.30 -26.80 -7.01
N ASP A 264 1.99 -27.86 -7.45
CA ASP A 264 2.10 -29.12 -6.72
C ASP A 264 3.50 -29.34 -6.13
N TYR A 265 4.50 -28.62 -6.62
CA TYR A 265 5.90 -28.74 -6.19
C TYR A 265 6.64 -27.39 -6.28
N PRO A 266 7.47 -26.99 -5.32
CA PRO A 266 7.92 -27.73 -4.11
C PRO A 266 6.97 -27.65 -2.93
N PHE A 267 5.82 -27.06 -3.07
CA PHE A 267 4.74 -26.94 -2.08
C PHE A 267 3.41 -26.96 -2.83
N ASN A 268 2.35 -27.34 -2.11
CA ASN A 268 1.00 -27.29 -2.66
C ASN A 268 0.42 -25.89 -2.46
N LEU A 269 0.06 -25.22 -3.55
CA LEU A 269 -0.52 -23.92 -3.53
C LEU A 269 -1.54 -23.79 -4.66
N THR A 270 -2.77 -23.57 -4.31
CA THR A 270 -3.84 -23.24 -5.23
C THR A 270 -4.45 -21.87 -4.87
N GLY A 271 -5.14 -21.26 -5.81
CA GLY A 271 -5.78 -19.98 -5.52
C GLY A 271 -6.08 -19.17 -6.77
N ILE A 272 -6.78 -18.08 -6.57
CA ILE A 272 -7.04 -17.08 -7.61
C ILE A 272 -6.79 -15.71 -7.02
N LEU A 273 -5.82 -14.99 -7.59
CA LEU A 273 -5.54 -13.60 -7.25
C LEU A 273 -6.13 -12.69 -8.32
N TYR A 274 -6.85 -11.67 -7.91
CA TYR A 274 -7.47 -10.68 -8.76
C TYR A 274 -6.81 -9.33 -8.60
N PHE A 275 -6.60 -8.63 -9.71
CA PHE A 275 -6.16 -7.24 -9.73
C PHE A 275 -7.39 -6.34 -9.71
N PRO A 276 -7.71 -5.71 -8.58
CA PRO A 276 -8.83 -4.78 -8.48
C PRO A 276 -8.49 -3.45 -9.16
N ARG A 277 -9.52 -2.64 -9.45
CA ARG A 277 -9.33 -1.23 -9.78
C ARG A 277 -9.08 -0.44 -8.50
N ILE A 278 -7.88 0.12 -8.37
CA ILE A 278 -7.48 0.88 -7.17
C ILE A 278 -7.81 2.36 -7.40
N LYS A 279 -8.88 2.84 -6.76
CA LYS A 279 -9.28 4.24 -6.77
C LYS A 279 -8.80 4.93 -5.48
N SER A 280 -7.71 5.67 -5.53
CA SER A 280 -7.27 6.73 -4.61
C SER A 280 -7.07 6.48 -3.10
N ASN A 281 -7.24 5.27 -2.54
CA ASN A 281 -6.91 5.06 -1.12
C ASN A 281 -6.36 3.65 -0.88
N ILE A 282 -5.03 3.56 -0.75
CA ILE A 282 -4.30 2.29 -0.59
C ILE A 282 -4.70 1.58 0.72
N GLU A 283 -4.92 2.32 1.80
CA GLU A 283 -5.19 1.73 3.12
C GLU A 283 -6.54 1.01 3.20
N LEU A 284 -7.56 1.50 2.49
CA LEU A 284 -8.90 0.89 2.48
C LEU A 284 -8.97 -0.40 1.64
N GLN A 285 -7.94 -0.71 0.86
CA GLN A 285 -7.92 -1.84 -0.06
C GLN A 285 -7.01 -3.00 0.38
N ARG A 286 -6.28 -2.84 1.47
CA ARG A 286 -5.45 -3.90 2.05
C ARG A 286 -6.31 -5.02 2.64
N ASN A 287 -5.71 -6.23 2.72
CA ASN A 287 -6.28 -7.39 3.42
C ASN A 287 -7.62 -7.88 2.83
N LYS A 288 -7.66 -8.06 1.51
CA LYS A 288 -8.79 -8.69 0.79
C LYS A 288 -8.48 -10.09 0.27
N ILE A 289 -7.27 -10.59 0.51
CA ILE A 289 -6.93 -11.97 0.18
C ILE A 289 -7.40 -12.85 1.35
N GLN A 290 -8.18 -13.88 1.03
CA GLN A 290 -8.65 -14.87 1.98
C GLN A 290 -7.72 -16.09 1.94
N LEU A 291 -7.18 -16.46 3.08
CA LEU A 291 -6.33 -17.65 3.23
C LEU A 291 -7.15 -18.85 3.65
N TYR A 292 -6.96 -19.93 2.94
CA TYR A 292 -7.53 -21.24 3.22
C TYR A 292 -6.43 -22.28 3.44
N CYS A 293 -6.75 -23.31 4.18
CA CYS A 293 -5.96 -24.52 4.30
C CYS A 293 -6.90 -25.72 4.10
N ASN A 294 -6.72 -26.46 3.01
CA ASN A 294 -7.64 -27.52 2.60
C ASN A 294 -9.11 -27.04 2.54
N GLN A 295 -9.35 -25.90 1.88
CA GLN A 295 -10.66 -25.29 1.70
C GLN A 295 -11.34 -24.79 3.01
N VAL A 296 -10.63 -24.81 4.14
CA VAL A 296 -11.09 -24.25 5.41
C VAL A 296 -10.53 -22.83 5.58
N PHE A 297 -11.39 -21.86 5.84
CA PHE A 297 -10.97 -20.50 6.07
C PHE A 297 -10.06 -20.38 7.31
N VAL A 298 -8.93 -19.71 7.13
CA VAL A 298 -7.94 -19.45 8.17
C VAL A 298 -8.01 -18.01 8.63
N THR A 299 -7.73 -17.07 7.72
CA THR A 299 -7.67 -15.64 8.00
C THR A 299 -7.77 -14.83 6.71
N ASP A 300 -8.12 -13.56 6.81
CA ASP A 300 -7.99 -12.54 5.77
C ASP A 300 -6.76 -11.62 5.99
N GLN A 301 -6.03 -11.84 7.07
CA GLN A 301 -4.77 -11.14 7.36
C GLN A 301 -3.59 -11.97 6.87
N VAL A 302 -3.16 -11.69 5.64
CA VAL A 302 -2.08 -12.44 4.96
C VAL A 302 -0.71 -11.79 5.09
N GLU A 303 -0.54 -10.88 6.05
CA GLU A 303 0.75 -10.26 6.36
C GLU A 303 1.80 -11.32 6.68
N GLY A 304 2.96 -11.20 6.03
CA GLY A 304 4.06 -12.17 6.16
C GLY A 304 3.95 -13.40 5.25
N ILE A 305 2.78 -13.72 4.64
CA ILE A 305 2.64 -14.77 3.62
C ILE A 305 2.90 -14.21 2.23
N VAL A 306 2.40 -13.01 1.96
CA VAL A 306 2.66 -12.29 0.73
C VAL A 306 3.40 -10.99 1.06
N PRO A 307 4.28 -10.49 0.18
CA PRO A 307 4.84 -9.15 0.32
C PRO A 307 3.76 -8.08 0.42
N ASP A 308 4.06 -6.98 1.10
CA ASP A 308 3.10 -5.92 1.40
C ASP A 308 2.35 -5.39 0.17
N PHE A 309 3.04 -5.21 -0.96
CA PHE A 309 2.41 -4.72 -2.18
C PHE A 309 1.37 -5.70 -2.76
N LEU A 310 1.53 -7.00 -2.50
CA LEU A 310 0.56 -8.02 -2.91
C LEU A 310 -0.70 -8.03 -2.04
N THR A 311 -0.67 -7.43 -0.86
CA THR A 311 -1.87 -7.27 0.00
C THR A 311 -2.92 -6.36 -0.64
N LEU A 312 -2.57 -5.62 -1.68
CA LEU A 312 -3.50 -4.83 -2.50
C LEU A 312 -4.34 -5.68 -3.45
N LEU A 313 -3.97 -6.94 -3.69
CA LEU A 313 -4.74 -7.87 -4.50
C LEU A 313 -5.95 -8.39 -3.71
N HIS A 314 -6.95 -8.82 -4.44
CA HIS A 314 -8.09 -9.56 -3.93
C HIS A 314 -7.96 -11.04 -4.26
N GLY A 315 -8.70 -11.91 -3.59
CA GLY A 315 -8.80 -13.32 -3.99
C GLY A 315 -8.64 -14.32 -2.88
N VAL A 316 -8.19 -15.49 -3.27
CA VAL A 316 -8.08 -16.66 -2.41
C VAL A 316 -6.71 -17.32 -2.59
N ILE A 317 -6.11 -17.70 -1.50
CA ILE A 317 -4.93 -18.56 -1.45
C ILE A 317 -5.29 -19.78 -0.60
N ASP A 318 -5.05 -20.98 -1.09
CA ASP A 318 -5.27 -22.23 -0.37
C ASP A 318 -3.99 -23.07 -0.42
N SER A 319 -3.44 -23.40 0.75
CA SER A 319 -2.22 -24.19 0.87
C SER A 319 -2.18 -24.96 2.18
N PRO A 320 -2.01 -26.29 2.15
CA PRO A 320 -1.78 -27.11 3.34
C PRO A 320 -0.38 -26.93 3.94
N ASP A 321 0.56 -26.39 3.16
CA ASP A 321 1.98 -26.28 3.54
C ASP A 321 2.30 -24.98 4.30
N ILE A 322 1.30 -24.10 4.48
CA ILE A 322 1.47 -22.90 5.29
C ILE A 322 1.42 -23.29 6.77
N PRO A 323 2.51 -23.04 7.53
CA PRO A 323 2.57 -23.40 8.93
C PRO A 323 1.62 -22.52 9.75
N LEU A 324 0.58 -23.16 10.27
CA LEU A 324 -0.42 -22.51 11.13
C LEU A 324 -0.10 -22.82 12.59
N ASN A 325 -0.42 -21.87 13.48
CA ASN A 325 -0.43 -22.15 14.91
C ASN A 325 -1.59 -23.11 15.28
N VAL A 326 -1.64 -23.54 16.53
CA VAL A 326 -2.67 -24.48 17.00
C VAL A 326 -4.09 -23.94 16.80
N SER A 327 -4.29 -22.64 16.99
CA SER A 327 -5.59 -21.97 16.76
C SER A 327 -5.88 -21.65 15.30
N ARG A 328 -4.95 -21.92 14.38
CA ARG A 328 -5.03 -21.51 12.96
C ARG A 328 -5.34 -20.01 12.75
N SER A 329 -5.18 -19.19 13.80
CA SER A 329 -5.49 -17.75 13.75
C SER A 329 -4.30 -16.89 13.41
N TYR A 330 -3.08 -17.40 13.58
CA TYR A 330 -1.82 -16.72 13.33
C TYR A 330 -0.85 -17.59 12.55
N LEU A 331 -0.08 -16.95 11.72
CA LEU A 331 0.96 -17.58 10.92
C LEU A 331 2.26 -17.61 11.71
N GLN A 332 2.96 -18.74 11.62
CA GLN A 332 4.33 -18.78 12.08
C GLN A 332 5.25 -18.29 10.96
N SER A 333 6.05 -17.24 11.24
CA SER A 333 7.07 -16.81 10.30
C SER A 333 8.12 -17.91 10.12
N ASP A 334 8.02 -18.64 9.02
CA ASP A 334 8.89 -19.75 8.70
C ASP A 334 9.58 -19.54 7.34
N ARG A 335 10.63 -20.30 7.11
CA ARG A 335 11.39 -20.35 5.86
C ARG A 335 10.51 -20.71 4.65
N ASP A 336 9.50 -21.55 4.87
CA ASP A 336 8.62 -22.02 3.80
C ASP A 336 7.61 -20.93 3.39
N VAL A 337 7.14 -20.11 4.32
CA VAL A 337 6.32 -18.91 4.01
C VAL A 337 7.06 -17.94 3.09
N LYS A 338 8.36 -17.71 3.32
CA LYS A 338 9.19 -16.87 2.44
C LYS A 338 9.33 -17.44 1.04
N LYS A 339 9.42 -18.76 0.89
CA LYS A 339 9.45 -19.41 -0.42
C LYS A 339 8.13 -19.24 -1.17
N ILE A 340 7.00 -19.39 -0.47
CA ILE A 340 5.66 -19.18 -1.02
C ILE A 340 5.52 -17.71 -1.48
N ALA A 341 5.89 -16.75 -0.63
CA ALA A 341 5.88 -15.32 -0.96
C ALA A 341 6.69 -15.02 -2.22
N THR A 342 7.93 -15.53 -2.29
CA THR A 342 8.82 -15.34 -3.46
C THR A 342 8.21 -15.96 -4.72
N TYR A 343 7.59 -17.13 -4.61
CA TYR A 343 6.93 -17.80 -5.73
C TYR A 343 5.72 -17.00 -6.24
N ILE A 344 4.85 -16.54 -5.34
CA ILE A 344 3.70 -15.72 -5.70
C ILE A 344 4.16 -14.44 -6.40
N THR A 345 5.17 -13.74 -5.85
CA THR A 345 5.79 -12.55 -6.48
C THR A 345 6.26 -12.84 -7.90
N LYS A 346 6.94 -13.97 -8.09
CA LYS A 346 7.38 -14.40 -9.42
C LYS A 346 6.20 -14.62 -10.36
N LYS A 347 5.16 -15.34 -9.95
CA LYS A 347 3.98 -15.62 -10.78
C LYS A 347 3.22 -14.35 -11.14
N VAL A 348 3.09 -13.42 -10.20
CA VAL A 348 2.50 -12.10 -10.43
C VAL A 348 3.31 -11.33 -11.49
N SER A 349 4.62 -11.26 -11.34
CA SER A 349 5.52 -10.60 -12.30
C SER A 349 5.46 -11.25 -13.68
N ASP A 350 5.52 -12.58 -13.75
CA ASP A 350 5.44 -13.34 -15.00
C ASP A 350 4.11 -13.09 -15.74
N ARG A 351 2.99 -12.99 -15.01
CA ARG A 351 1.68 -12.69 -15.59
C ARG A 351 1.58 -11.26 -16.11
N LEU A 352 2.07 -10.28 -15.35
CA LEU A 352 2.12 -8.88 -15.79
C LEU A 352 2.95 -8.74 -17.07
N GLN A 353 4.12 -9.37 -17.10
CA GLN A 353 5.00 -9.38 -18.27
C GLN A 353 4.33 -10.07 -19.49
N SER A 354 3.59 -11.17 -19.25
CA SER A 354 2.85 -11.87 -20.31
C SER A 354 1.78 -10.96 -20.92
N ILE A 355 0.94 -10.32 -20.10
CA ILE A 355 -0.09 -9.40 -20.55
C ILE A 355 0.52 -8.23 -21.33
N PHE A 356 1.62 -7.66 -20.84
CA PHE A 356 2.35 -6.59 -21.53
C PHE A 356 2.84 -7.02 -22.91
N LYS A 357 3.38 -8.24 -23.03
CA LYS A 357 3.90 -8.76 -24.31
C LYS A 357 2.79 -9.16 -25.29
N GLU A 358 1.69 -9.72 -24.79
CA GLU A 358 0.58 -10.22 -25.60
C GLU A 358 -0.32 -9.09 -26.10
N ASP A 359 -0.60 -8.10 -25.23
CA ASP A 359 -1.49 -6.97 -25.51
C ASP A 359 -0.97 -5.69 -24.84
N ARG A 360 0.09 -5.13 -25.41
CA ARG A 360 0.68 -3.89 -24.92
C ARG A 360 -0.35 -2.75 -24.83
N LYS A 361 -1.20 -2.60 -25.84
CA LYS A 361 -2.19 -1.52 -25.86
C LYS A 361 -3.21 -1.67 -24.73
N GLY A 362 -3.73 -2.87 -24.53
CA GLY A 362 -4.64 -3.15 -23.42
C GLY A 362 -3.97 -3.03 -22.05
N PHE A 363 -2.65 -3.23 -21.97
CA PHE A 363 -1.88 -2.96 -20.76
C PHE A 363 -1.75 -1.46 -20.49
N GLU A 364 -1.45 -0.66 -21.52
CA GLU A 364 -1.39 0.81 -21.43
C GLU A 364 -2.73 1.41 -21.00
N GLU A 365 -3.85 0.90 -21.51
CA GLU A 365 -5.21 1.33 -21.12
C GLU A 365 -5.53 1.04 -19.63
N LYS A 366 -4.87 0.04 -19.04
CA LYS A 366 -5.02 -0.33 -17.63
C LYS A 366 -3.93 0.28 -16.74
N TRP A 367 -2.96 0.99 -17.32
CA TRP A 367 -1.77 1.45 -16.59
C TRP A 367 -2.11 2.35 -15.40
N ASP A 368 -3.06 3.25 -15.53
CA ASP A 368 -3.41 4.18 -14.45
C ASP A 368 -3.98 3.43 -13.22
N ASP A 369 -4.63 2.28 -13.42
CA ASP A 369 -5.09 1.38 -12.35
C ASP A 369 -3.96 0.46 -11.82
N LEU A 370 -2.94 0.14 -12.63
CA LEU A 370 -1.84 -0.75 -12.28
C LEU A 370 -0.63 -0.03 -11.69
N LYS A 371 -0.44 1.24 -12.04
CA LYS A 371 0.74 2.04 -11.72
C LYS A 371 1.08 2.00 -10.22
N ILE A 372 0.09 2.19 -9.37
CA ILE A 372 0.28 2.23 -7.91
C ILE A 372 0.78 0.89 -7.36
N PHE A 373 0.22 -0.22 -7.87
CA PHE A 373 0.62 -1.56 -7.49
C PHE A 373 2.06 -1.86 -7.93
N ILE A 374 2.40 -1.53 -9.18
CA ILE A 374 3.73 -1.79 -9.74
C ILE A 374 4.78 -0.90 -9.05
N ASN A 375 4.49 0.39 -8.84
CA ASN A 375 5.38 1.30 -8.14
C ASN A 375 5.61 0.85 -6.69
N TYR A 376 4.55 0.44 -5.96
CA TYR A 376 4.71 -0.07 -4.60
C TYR A 376 5.57 -1.33 -4.57
N GLY A 377 5.34 -2.25 -5.48
CA GLY A 377 6.16 -3.45 -5.60
C GLY A 377 7.63 -3.16 -5.88
N MET A 378 7.93 -2.23 -6.81
CA MET A 378 9.30 -1.82 -7.11
C MET A 378 10.00 -1.11 -5.94
N LEU A 379 9.25 -0.37 -5.13
CA LEU A 379 9.77 0.33 -3.96
C LEU A 379 10.03 -0.61 -2.77
N SER A 380 9.20 -1.64 -2.60
CA SER A 380 9.26 -2.54 -1.44
C SER A 380 10.12 -3.79 -1.67
N GLU A 381 10.22 -4.27 -2.92
CA GLU A 381 10.84 -5.57 -3.25
C GLU A 381 11.82 -5.46 -4.42
N GLU A 382 13.11 -5.55 -4.15
CA GLU A 382 14.16 -5.47 -5.18
C GLU A 382 14.01 -6.57 -6.25
N SER A 383 13.62 -7.77 -5.85
CA SER A 383 13.38 -8.89 -6.78
C SER A 383 12.20 -8.64 -7.72
N PHE A 384 11.23 -7.83 -7.30
CA PHE A 384 10.12 -7.40 -8.15
C PHE A 384 10.58 -6.30 -9.11
N TYR A 385 11.37 -5.31 -8.64
CA TYR A 385 11.96 -4.28 -9.50
C TYR A 385 12.72 -4.90 -10.69
N ASP A 386 13.59 -5.88 -10.42
CA ASP A 386 14.40 -6.54 -11.45
C ASP A 386 13.58 -7.17 -12.58
N ARG A 387 12.32 -7.53 -12.28
CA ARG A 387 11.37 -8.08 -13.26
C ARG A 387 10.47 -7.01 -13.86
N ALA A 388 10.03 -6.06 -13.04
CA ALA A 388 9.08 -5.04 -13.43
C ALA A 388 9.67 -3.98 -14.37
N LYS A 389 10.98 -3.71 -14.30
CA LYS A 389 11.67 -2.74 -15.15
C LYS A 389 11.44 -2.96 -16.66
N ASP A 390 11.16 -4.21 -17.08
CA ASP A 390 10.96 -4.57 -18.48
C ASP A 390 9.51 -4.28 -18.98
N PHE A 391 8.54 -4.07 -18.07
CA PHE A 391 7.14 -3.82 -18.41
C PHE A 391 6.52 -2.63 -17.67
N ALA A 392 7.20 -2.09 -16.67
CA ALA A 392 6.75 -0.86 -16.02
C ALA A 392 6.81 0.31 -17.00
N LEU A 393 5.77 1.16 -16.96
CA LEU A 393 5.62 2.24 -17.91
C LEU A 393 5.82 3.61 -17.26
N MET A 394 6.29 4.53 -18.07
CA MET A 394 6.26 5.97 -17.85
C MET A 394 5.23 6.59 -18.80
N LYS A 395 4.40 7.49 -18.31
CA LYS A 395 3.42 8.23 -19.09
C LYS A 395 3.88 9.67 -19.26
N ASP A 396 3.88 10.19 -20.49
CA ASP A 396 4.20 11.60 -20.72
C ASP A 396 2.95 12.49 -20.60
N THR A 397 3.17 13.80 -20.63
CA THR A 397 2.08 14.80 -20.56
C THR A 397 1.19 14.81 -21.81
N GLU A 398 1.55 14.11 -22.88
CA GLU A 398 0.73 13.91 -24.08
C GLU A 398 -0.11 12.61 -24.02
N GLY A 399 0.06 11.82 -22.95
CA GLY A 399 -0.65 10.56 -22.75
C GLY A 399 -0.03 9.37 -23.45
N LYS A 400 1.21 9.46 -23.91
CA LYS A 400 1.95 8.35 -24.50
C LYS A 400 2.66 7.54 -23.41
N TYR A 401 2.78 6.25 -23.61
CA TYR A 401 3.39 5.31 -22.66
C TYR A 401 4.71 4.77 -23.21
N PHE A 402 5.68 4.63 -22.33
CA PHE A 402 7.03 4.17 -22.64
C PHE A 402 7.54 3.24 -21.54
N THR A 403 8.29 2.20 -21.89
CA THR A 403 9.17 1.52 -20.93
C THR A 403 10.32 2.45 -20.53
N PHE A 404 11.07 2.10 -19.48
CA PHE A 404 12.21 2.90 -19.04
C PHE A 404 13.26 3.07 -20.14
N ASP A 405 13.54 2.01 -20.90
CA ASP A 405 14.52 2.04 -21.99
C ASP A 405 14.02 2.83 -23.22
N GLU A 406 12.73 2.72 -23.53
CA GLU A 406 12.12 3.51 -24.62
C GLU A 406 12.17 5.00 -24.31
N TYR A 407 11.79 5.39 -23.09
CA TYR A 407 11.83 6.80 -22.71
C TYR A 407 13.25 7.33 -22.62
N ARG A 408 14.17 6.55 -22.05
CA ARG A 408 15.61 6.88 -22.06
C ARG A 408 16.13 7.14 -23.46
N THR A 409 15.77 6.29 -24.41
CA THR A 409 16.17 6.44 -25.82
C THR A 409 15.58 7.70 -26.44
N LEU A 410 14.30 7.99 -26.14
CA LEU A 410 13.60 9.18 -26.64
C LEU A 410 14.29 10.48 -26.23
N ILE A 411 14.68 10.58 -24.94
CA ILE A 411 15.17 11.85 -24.37
C ILE A 411 16.69 12.03 -24.46
N LYS A 412 17.44 10.96 -24.77
CA LYS A 412 18.90 10.91 -24.67
C LYS A 412 19.61 12.07 -25.40
N ASP A 413 19.22 12.36 -26.62
CA ASP A 413 19.92 13.37 -27.44
C ASP A 413 19.59 14.80 -27.02
N ASN A 414 18.35 15.04 -26.57
CA ASN A 414 17.88 16.36 -26.27
C ASN A 414 17.99 16.73 -24.78
N GLN A 415 17.89 15.76 -23.87
CA GLN A 415 17.82 16.02 -22.42
C GLN A 415 19.06 15.58 -21.65
N THR A 416 20.18 15.33 -22.34
CA THR A 416 21.49 15.15 -21.69
C THR A 416 22.12 16.53 -21.44
N ASP A 417 22.55 16.79 -20.19
CA ASP A 417 23.25 18.01 -19.80
C ASP A 417 24.74 17.98 -20.23
N LYS A 418 25.45 19.09 -20.00
CA LYS A 418 26.88 19.23 -20.30
C LYS A 418 27.78 18.24 -19.54
N ASP A 419 27.32 17.74 -18.39
CA ASP A 419 28.06 16.81 -17.52
C ASP A 419 27.75 15.34 -17.86
N GLY A 420 26.92 15.12 -18.89
CA GLY A 420 26.50 13.80 -19.38
C GLY A 420 25.41 13.16 -18.55
N ASN A 421 24.69 13.90 -17.72
CA ASN A 421 23.54 13.43 -16.98
C ASN A 421 22.27 13.52 -17.84
N LEU A 422 21.46 12.49 -17.81
CA LEU A 422 20.18 12.44 -18.49
C LEU A 422 19.08 12.97 -17.58
N ILE A 423 18.40 14.02 -18.00
CA ILE A 423 17.40 14.72 -17.20
C ILE A 423 15.99 14.28 -17.61
N TYR A 424 15.32 13.59 -16.71
CA TYR A 424 13.92 13.20 -16.82
C TYR A 424 13.06 14.34 -16.27
N LEU A 425 12.52 15.18 -17.17
CA LEU A 425 11.60 16.22 -16.77
C LEU A 425 10.24 15.61 -16.40
N TYR A 426 9.62 16.09 -15.32
CA TYR A 426 8.30 15.63 -14.94
C TYR A 426 7.40 16.74 -14.42
N SER A 427 6.10 16.48 -14.50
CA SER A 427 5.02 17.30 -13.94
C SER A 427 4.18 16.46 -13.01
N THR A 428 3.77 17.03 -11.87
CA THR A 428 2.82 16.43 -10.93
C THR A 428 1.39 16.91 -11.10
N ASN A 429 1.22 18.05 -11.80
CA ASN A 429 -0.09 18.60 -12.12
C ASN A 429 -0.01 19.33 -13.48
N LYS A 430 -0.57 18.69 -14.49
CA LYS A 430 -0.52 19.19 -15.87
C LYS A 430 -1.17 20.56 -16.06
N GLU A 431 -2.21 20.87 -15.31
CA GLU A 431 -2.93 22.14 -15.44
C GLU A 431 -2.18 23.28 -14.76
N GLU A 432 -1.75 23.07 -13.51
CA GLU A 432 -1.01 24.08 -12.76
C GLU A 432 0.38 24.36 -13.35
N GLN A 433 1.01 23.36 -13.93
CA GLN A 433 2.36 23.45 -14.50
C GLN A 433 2.37 23.62 -16.03
N TYR A 434 1.23 23.94 -16.62
CA TYR A 434 1.04 24.02 -18.06
C TYR A 434 2.09 24.88 -18.78
N SER A 435 2.38 26.08 -18.30
CA SER A 435 3.33 26.98 -18.93
C SER A 435 4.78 26.46 -18.92
N TYR A 436 5.18 25.78 -17.85
CA TYR A 436 6.50 25.15 -17.75
C TYR A 436 6.62 23.95 -18.70
N ILE A 437 5.56 23.16 -18.81
CA ILE A 437 5.47 22.05 -19.76
C ILE A 437 5.61 22.57 -21.19
N GLU A 438 4.86 23.61 -21.56
CA GLU A 438 4.94 24.17 -22.92
C GLU A 438 6.31 24.79 -23.21
N THR A 439 6.95 25.43 -22.23
CA THR A 439 8.31 25.96 -22.36
C THR A 439 9.32 24.82 -22.63
N ALA A 440 9.20 23.69 -21.91
CA ALA A 440 10.04 22.53 -22.13
C ALA A 440 9.80 21.91 -23.53
N LYS A 441 8.53 21.77 -23.93
CA LYS A 441 8.15 21.24 -25.26
C LYS A 441 8.64 22.12 -26.40
N ALA A 442 8.59 23.46 -26.26
CA ALA A 442 9.09 24.39 -27.27
C ALA A 442 10.59 24.20 -27.55
N LYS A 443 11.35 23.65 -26.59
CA LYS A 443 12.74 23.25 -26.74
C LYS A 443 12.95 21.82 -27.23
N GLY A 444 11.87 21.11 -27.55
CA GLY A 444 11.89 19.70 -27.99
C GLY A 444 12.10 18.72 -26.85
N TYR A 445 11.84 19.09 -25.62
CA TYR A 445 11.94 18.21 -24.45
C TYR A 445 10.63 17.48 -24.19
N SER A 446 10.73 16.23 -23.75
CA SER A 446 9.60 15.42 -23.27
C SER A 446 9.45 15.58 -21.77
N VAL A 447 8.19 15.59 -21.29
CA VAL A 447 7.86 15.77 -19.88
C VAL A 447 6.97 14.61 -19.44
N LEU A 448 7.37 13.91 -18.40
CA LEU A 448 6.59 12.83 -17.78
C LEU A 448 5.44 13.40 -16.95
N LEU A 449 4.35 12.67 -16.87
CA LEU A 449 3.25 12.92 -15.94
C LEU A 449 3.42 11.99 -14.72
N MET A 450 3.73 12.58 -13.57
CA MET A 450 3.96 11.89 -12.30
C MET A 450 2.98 12.42 -11.24
N ASP A 451 1.69 12.12 -11.45
CA ASP A 451 0.56 12.61 -10.67
C ASP A 451 0.08 11.66 -9.57
N GLY A 452 0.71 10.48 -9.45
CA GLY A 452 0.41 9.48 -8.44
C GLY A 452 1.21 9.66 -7.14
N GLU A 453 0.65 9.19 -6.03
CA GLU A 453 1.26 9.31 -4.69
C GLU A 453 2.65 8.64 -4.58
N LEU A 454 2.89 7.55 -5.33
CA LEU A 454 4.14 6.81 -5.31
C LEU A 454 5.11 7.22 -6.43
N ASP A 455 4.75 8.16 -7.31
CA ASP A 455 5.59 8.51 -8.46
C ASP A 455 6.89 9.21 -8.04
N VAL A 456 6.85 10.14 -7.10
CA VAL A 456 8.04 10.84 -6.61
C VAL A 456 8.99 9.90 -5.84
N PRO A 457 8.52 9.05 -4.90
CA PRO A 457 9.35 7.98 -4.34
C PRO A 457 9.96 7.05 -5.39
N THR A 458 9.18 6.67 -6.41
CA THR A 458 9.66 5.83 -7.52
C THR A 458 10.74 6.54 -8.33
N ALA A 459 10.59 7.84 -8.63
CA ALA A 459 11.63 8.63 -9.28
C ALA A 459 12.93 8.63 -8.48
N SER A 460 12.86 8.82 -7.17
CA SER A 460 14.03 8.79 -6.29
C SER A 460 14.73 7.43 -6.26
N MET A 461 13.98 6.34 -6.33
CA MET A 461 14.53 4.98 -6.45
C MET A 461 15.18 4.79 -7.83
N LEU A 462 14.52 5.24 -8.91
CA LEU A 462 15.04 5.12 -10.27
C LEU A 462 16.33 5.91 -10.47
N GLU A 463 16.50 7.08 -9.85
CA GLU A 463 17.77 7.83 -9.84
C GLU A 463 18.95 7.02 -9.28
N GLN A 464 18.69 6.15 -8.30
CA GLN A 464 19.70 5.28 -7.72
C GLN A 464 20.02 4.06 -8.61
N LYS A 465 19.04 3.61 -9.40
CA LYS A 465 19.16 2.41 -10.26
C LYS A 465 19.61 2.72 -11.69
N LEU A 466 19.30 3.91 -12.20
CA LEU A 466 19.62 4.35 -13.55
C LEU A 466 20.87 5.25 -13.52
N GLU A 467 21.95 4.79 -14.13
CA GLU A 467 23.21 5.53 -14.18
C GLU A 467 23.03 6.92 -14.80
N LYS A 468 23.63 7.94 -14.18
CA LYS A 468 23.63 9.33 -14.65
C LYS A 468 22.25 9.86 -15.02
N SER A 469 21.24 9.50 -14.26
CA SER A 469 19.85 9.91 -14.49
C SER A 469 19.34 10.74 -13.33
N HIS A 470 18.68 11.87 -13.62
CA HIS A 470 18.08 12.75 -12.64
C HIS A 470 16.63 13.06 -13.03
N PHE A 471 15.72 12.95 -12.08
CA PHE A 471 14.33 13.35 -12.27
C PHE A 471 14.13 14.74 -11.69
N THR A 472 13.70 15.69 -12.55
CA THR A 472 13.57 17.09 -12.17
C THR A 472 12.20 17.61 -12.59
N ARG A 473 11.47 18.22 -11.64
CA ARG A 473 10.16 18.79 -11.95
C ARG A 473 10.31 20.05 -12.81
N VAL A 474 9.43 20.22 -13.79
CA VAL A 474 9.53 21.28 -14.80
C VAL A 474 9.53 22.71 -14.24
N ASP A 475 9.02 22.91 -13.02
CA ASP A 475 8.95 24.21 -12.33
C ASP A 475 9.99 24.36 -11.20
N SER A 476 10.96 23.43 -11.14
CA SER A 476 12.01 23.47 -10.09
C SER A 476 13.03 24.59 -10.31
N ASP A 477 13.32 24.91 -11.54
CA ASP A 477 14.11 26.06 -11.99
C ASP A 477 13.72 26.41 -13.43
N ILE A 478 14.33 27.46 -14.00
CA ILE A 478 14.19 27.73 -15.43
C ILE A 478 14.83 26.61 -16.23
N ILE A 479 14.25 26.33 -17.40
CA ILE A 479 14.63 25.16 -18.20
C ILE A 479 16.10 25.18 -18.62
N GLU A 480 16.71 26.35 -18.78
CA GLU A 480 18.12 26.58 -19.10
C GLU A 480 19.07 26.18 -17.97
N ARG A 481 18.60 26.21 -16.72
CA ARG A 481 19.35 25.74 -15.54
C ARG A 481 19.10 24.27 -15.24
N ILE A 482 17.93 23.79 -15.59
CA ILE A 482 17.61 22.35 -15.42
C ILE A 482 18.45 21.53 -16.39
N ILE A 483 18.50 21.92 -17.67
CA ILE A 483 19.28 21.22 -18.70
C ILE A 483 20.33 22.18 -19.26
N VAL A 484 21.50 22.20 -18.64
CA VAL A 484 22.59 23.06 -19.04
C VAL A 484 23.29 22.44 -20.25
N LYS A 485 23.30 23.16 -21.42
CA LYS A 485 23.99 22.75 -22.64
C LYS A 485 25.36 23.41 -22.74
N GLU A 486 26.33 22.75 -23.42
CA GLU A 486 27.68 23.30 -23.63
C GLU A 486 27.69 24.62 -24.44
N ASP A 487 26.78 24.74 -25.40
CA ASP A 487 26.70 25.89 -26.33
C ASP A 487 25.88 27.07 -25.77
N ALA A 488 25.44 27.01 -24.52
CA ALA A 488 24.67 28.09 -23.91
C ALA A 488 25.55 29.33 -23.76
N LYS A 489 25.56 30.23 -24.77
CA LYS A 489 26.14 31.56 -24.65
C LYS A 489 25.36 32.32 -23.58
N LYS A 490 25.96 32.48 -22.43
CA LYS A 490 25.43 33.39 -21.39
C LYS A 490 25.91 34.80 -21.72
N GLU A 491 25.09 35.58 -22.40
CA GLU A 491 25.19 37.03 -22.25
C GLU A 491 24.69 37.36 -20.84
N SER A 492 25.64 37.41 -19.92
CA SER A 492 25.32 37.77 -18.52
C SER A 492 25.24 39.27 -18.42
N LEU A 493 24.08 39.78 -17.97
CA LEU A 493 23.95 41.16 -17.55
C LEU A 493 25.04 41.50 -16.51
N GLU A 494 25.57 42.75 -16.54
CA GLU A 494 26.54 43.23 -15.56
C GLU A 494 26.03 43.04 -14.11
N ALA A 495 26.91 42.72 -13.18
CA ALA A 495 26.54 42.40 -11.81
C ALA A 495 25.76 43.53 -11.11
N ASP A 496 26.16 44.77 -11.34
CA ASP A 496 25.49 45.94 -10.78
C ASP A 496 24.05 46.07 -11.30
N LYS A 497 23.82 45.83 -12.58
CA LYS A 497 22.49 45.89 -13.21
C LYS A 497 21.59 44.75 -12.73
N LYS A 498 22.17 43.56 -12.48
CA LYS A 498 21.43 42.43 -11.83
C LYS A 498 21.02 42.82 -10.42
N GLU A 499 21.91 43.43 -9.64
CA GLU A 499 21.61 43.90 -8.28
C GLU A 499 20.49 44.95 -8.29
N HIS A 500 20.53 45.89 -9.22
CA HIS A 500 19.49 46.93 -9.34
C HIS A 500 18.12 46.32 -9.62
N LEU A 501 18.01 45.47 -10.64
CA LEU A 501 16.75 44.78 -10.95
C LEU A 501 16.27 43.94 -9.78
N SER A 502 17.14 43.10 -9.20
CA SER A 502 16.79 42.26 -8.06
C SER A 502 16.26 43.08 -6.89
N THR A 503 16.91 44.23 -6.57
CA THR A 503 16.49 45.08 -5.47
C THR A 503 15.16 45.78 -5.77
N VAL A 504 14.95 46.28 -6.98
CA VAL A 504 13.68 46.91 -7.42
C VAL A 504 12.51 45.94 -7.20
N PHE A 505 12.62 44.71 -7.68
CA PHE A 505 11.54 43.74 -7.53
C PHE A 505 11.40 43.24 -6.09
N THR A 506 12.49 42.94 -5.38
CA THR A 506 12.47 42.47 -3.97
C THR A 506 11.71 43.46 -3.08
N THR A 507 11.87 44.76 -3.26
CA THR A 507 11.22 45.76 -2.41
C THR A 507 9.69 45.80 -2.58
N GLN A 508 9.15 45.24 -3.66
CA GLN A 508 7.71 45.22 -3.96
C GLN A 508 7.06 43.85 -3.77
N LEU A 509 7.84 42.83 -3.39
CA LEU A 509 7.28 41.50 -3.11
C LEU A 509 6.32 41.55 -1.92
N PRO A 510 5.14 40.90 -2.02
CA PRO A 510 4.25 40.75 -0.88
C PRO A 510 4.84 39.83 0.15
N LYS A 511 4.54 40.03 1.43
CA LYS A 511 4.79 39.06 2.46
C LYS A 511 3.77 37.94 2.34
N LEU A 512 4.24 36.75 2.07
CA LEU A 512 3.41 35.55 2.02
C LEU A 512 3.39 34.85 3.38
N ASP A 513 2.26 34.26 3.73
CA ASP A 513 2.19 33.41 4.93
C ASP A 513 2.90 32.07 4.65
N LYS A 514 3.89 31.76 5.49
CA LYS A 514 4.71 30.53 5.40
C LYS A 514 5.46 30.33 4.08
N ALA A 515 5.80 31.39 3.36
CA ALA A 515 6.61 31.32 2.15
C ALA A 515 7.53 32.53 2.01
N GLU A 516 8.71 32.30 1.43
CA GLU A 516 9.70 33.33 1.10
C GLU A 516 9.95 33.33 -0.40
N ILE A 517 10.10 34.53 -0.99
CA ILE A 517 10.41 34.69 -2.41
C ILE A 517 11.74 35.45 -2.54
N TYR A 518 12.66 34.85 -3.25
CA TYR A 518 13.95 35.44 -3.63
C TYR A 518 13.89 35.90 -5.08
N VAL A 519 14.55 37.00 -5.41
CA VAL A 519 14.61 37.51 -6.79
C VAL A 519 15.95 37.16 -7.41
N ASP A 520 15.90 36.58 -8.60
CA ASP A 520 17.07 36.27 -9.41
C ASP A 520 16.92 36.86 -10.82
N VAL A 521 18.03 37.06 -11.55
CA VAL A 521 18.04 37.68 -12.88
C VAL A 521 18.85 36.78 -13.83
N GLU A 522 18.19 36.25 -14.86
CA GLU A 522 18.80 35.39 -15.87
C GLU A 522 18.40 35.72 -17.29
N SER A 523 19.26 35.33 -18.22
CA SER A 523 19.00 35.42 -19.66
C SER A 523 18.19 34.18 -20.08
N MET A 524 16.97 34.38 -20.58
CA MET A 524 16.05 33.31 -21.00
C MET A 524 15.63 33.44 -22.48
N GLY A 525 16.12 34.50 -23.18
CA GLY A 525 15.74 34.84 -24.54
C GLY A 525 14.53 35.79 -24.62
N GLU A 526 14.46 36.58 -25.67
CA GLU A 526 13.46 37.64 -25.83
C GLU A 526 12.02 37.16 -25.89
N GLN A 527 11.80 35.93 -26.37
CA GLN A 527 10.46 35.37 -26.55
C GLN A 527 9.96 34.60 -25.32
N ALA A 528 10.83 34.38 -24.33
CA ALA A 528 10.45 33.72 -23.08
C ALA A 528 9.66 34.70 -22.19
N GLN A 529 9.01 34.14 -21.16
CA GLN A 529 8.25 34.98 -20.21
C GLN A 529 9.14 36.02 -19.51
N PRO A 530 8.61 37.20 -19.21
CA PRO A 530 9.38 38.26 -18.55
C PRO A 530 9.76 37.89 -17.12
N VAL A 531 8.91 37.12 -16.44
CA VAL A 531 9.10 36.68 -15.05
C VAL A 531 8.57 35.27 -14.89
N VAL A 532 9.26 34.44 -14.10
CA VAL A 532 8.88 33.06 -13.80
C VAL A 532 9.10 32.80 -12.32
N ILE A 533 8.19 32.11 -11.65
CA ILE A 533 8.38 31.64 -10.27
C ILE A 533 8.81 30.18 -10.32
N THR A 534 9.91 29.84 -9.65
CA THR A 534 10.40 28.46 -9.53
C THR A 534 10.48 28.03 -8.06
N GLN A 535 10.43 26.72 -7.80
CA GLN A 535 10.51 26.17 -6.45
C GLN A 535 11.57 25.07 -6.38
N SER A 536 12.56 25.23 -5.50
CA SER A 536 13.66 24.29 -5.36
C SER A 536 13.19 22.85 -5.24
N GLU A 537 13.68 21.97 -6.12
CA GLU A 537 13.40 20.55 -6.15
C GLU A 537 13.72 19.89 -4.80
N TYR A 538 14.89 20.18 -4.24
CA TYR A 538 15.35 19.59 -2.99
C TYR A 538 14.39 19.86 -1.83
N MET A 539 14.03 21.12 -1.60
CA MET A 539 13.15 21.50 -0.49
C MET A 539 11.77 20.88 -0.63
N ARG A 540 11.27 20.82 -1.85
CA ARG A 540 9.97 20.22 -2.12
C ARG A 540 9.96 18.73 -1.90
N ARG A 541 10.95 17.99 -2.42
CA ARG A 541 11.09 16.55 -2.17
C ARG A 541 11.20 16.23 -0.69
N MET A 542 11.94 17.05 0.08
CA MET A 542 12.02 16.89 1.53
C MET A 542 10.66 17.06 2.20
N LYS A 543 9.84 18.00 1.76
CA LYS A 543 8.47 18.18 2.25
C LYS A 543 7.54 17.04 1.86
N ASP A 544 7.59 16.57 0.64
CA ASP A 544 6.77 15.45 0.16
C ASP A 544 7.11 14.17 0.92
N MET A 545 8.40 13.90 1.13
CA MET A 545 8.86 12.77 1.96
C MET A 545 8.43 12.89 3.43
N SER A 546 8.37 14.12 3.96
CA SER A 546 7.96 14.34 5.36
C SER A 546 6.50 13.99 5.63
N ARG A 547 5.66 13.96 4.59
CA ARG A 547 4.27 13.49 4.68
C ARG A 547 4.16 11.98 4.77
N LEU A 548 5.14 11.26 4.23
CA LEU A 548 5.18 9.80 4.19
C LEU A 548 5.95 9.18 5.38
N GLN A 549 6.86 9.94 6.01
CA GLN A 549 7.72 9.46 7.08
C GLN A 549 7.58 10.32 8.35
N ALA A 550 7.04 9.75 9.42
CA ALA A 550 6.79 10.44 10.70
C ALA A 550 8.04 11.09 11.33
N GLY A 551 9.25 10.60 11.02
CA GLY A 551 10.53 11.15 11.52
C GLY A 551 10.99 12.46 10.86
N MET A 552 10.36 12.90 9.77
CA MET A 552 10.74 14.08 9.00
C MET A 552 9.79 15.29 9.16
N SER A 553 8.94 15.30 10.16
CA SER A 553 7.92 16.32 10.41
C SER A 553 8.46 17.76 10.50
N PHE A 554 9.76 17.94 10.79
CA PHE A 554 10.42 19.23 10.80
C PHE A 554 10.36 19.94 9.43
N TYR A 555 10.59 19.22 8.33
CA TYR A 555 10.54 19.79 6.97
C TYR A 555 9.13 20.21 6.57
N ALA A 556 8.09 19.52 7.08
CA ALA A 556 6.70 19.92 6.82
C ALA A 556 6.35 21.32 7.37
N GLN A 557 7.07 21.79 8.40
CA GLN A 557 6.83 23.06 9.06
C GLN A 557 7.70 24.22 8.51
N MET A 558 8.71 23.93 7.68
CA MET A 558 9.54 24.96 7.07
C MET A 558 8.75 25.81 6.09
N PRO A 559 9.00 27.13 6.01
CA PRO A 559 8.40 27.98 4.97
C PRO A 559 8.78 27.47 3.58
N ASP A 560 7.90 27.65 2.63
CA ASP A 560 8.21 27.39 1.22
C ASP A 560 9.18 28.44 0.70
N SER A 561 10.14 28.02 -0.12
CA SER A 561 11.11 28.91 -0.75
C SER A 561 10.88 28.91 -2.25
N TYR A 562 10.66 30.09 -2.80
CA TYR A 562 10.45 30.33 -4.22
C TYR A 562 11.50 31.30 -4.77
N ASN A 563 11.81 31.17 -6.07
CA ASN A 563 12.61 32.13 -6.80
C ASN A 563 11.73 32.84 -7.83
N LEU A 564 11.68 34.19 -7.80
CA LEU A 564 11.15 35.00 -8.88
C LEU A 564 12.30 35.28 -9.83
N VAL A 565 12.35 34.60 -10.97
CA VAL A 565 13.41 34.75 -11.97
C VAL A 565 12.97 35.79 -12.98
N LEU A 566 13.74 36.89 -13.11
CA LEU A 566 13.54 37.95 -14.07
C LEU A 566 14.33 37.63 -15.34
N ASN A 567 13.66 37.70 -16.50
CA ASN A 567 14.29 37.47 -17.80
C ASN A 567 14.95 38.78 -18.31
N SER A 568 16.26 38.88 -18.17
CA SER A 568 17.04 40.06 -18.60
C SER A 568 16.93 40.39 -20.10
N ASP A 569 16.57 39.39 -20.94
CA ASP A 569 16.45 39.60 -22.39
C ASP A 569 15.09 40.17 -22.80
N HIS A 570 14.07 40.00 -21.93
CA HIS A 570 12.72 40.43 -22.27
C HIS A 570 12.57 41.94 -22.35
N PRO A 571 11.90 42.49 -23.39
CA PRO A 571 11.77 43.95 -23.61
C PRO A 571 11.19 44.70 -22.40
N LEU A 572 10.24 44.09 -21.65
CA LEU A 572 9.66 44.74 -20.46
C LEU A 572 10.66 44.85 -19.32
N ILE A 573 11.53 43.88 -19.13
CA ILE A 573 12.59 43.92 -18.09
C ILE A 573 13.67 44.93 -18.47
N LYS A 574 14.10 44.92 -19.73
CA LYS A 574 15.02 45.95 -20.25
C LYS A 574 14.47 47.35 -20.04
N LYS A 575 13.18 47.55 -20.35
CA LYS A 575 12.52 48.86 -20.13
C LYS A 575 12.51 49.26 -18.65
N VAL A 576 12.25 48.34 -17.74
CA VAL A 576 12.29 48.61 -16.27
C VAL A 576 13.70 48.98 -15.85
N LEU A 577 14.74 48.31 -16.39
CA LEU A 577 16.14 48.59 -16.07
C LEU A 577 16.54 50.00 -16.57
N ASP A 578 16.30 50.30 -17.83
CA ASP A 578 16.64 51.63 -18.45
C ASP A 578 15.92 52.79 -17.73
N ASP A 579 14.66 52.58 -17.39
CA ASP A 579 13.84 53.55 -16.69
C ASP A 579 14.32 53.74 -15.23
N CYS A 580 14.70 52.66 -14.57
CA CYS A 580 15.29 52.69 -13.24
C CYS A 580 16.62 53.44 -13.23
N GLU A 581 17.54 53.10 -14.11
CA GLU A 581 18.85 53.75 -14.20
C GLU A 581 18.68 55.26 -14.46
N SER A 582 17.78 55.64 -15.38
CA SER A 582 17.54 57.04 -15.70
C SER A 582 16.98 57.85 -14.54
N ASN A 583 16.09 57.25 -13.73
CA ASN A 583 15.40 57.95 -12.62
C ASN A 583 16.15 57.92 -11.30
N THR A 584 17.13 57.03 -11.13
CA THR A 584 17.83 56.86 -9.85
C THR A 584 19.31 57.25 -9.87
N ALA A 585 19.91 57.46 -11.06
CA ALA A 585 21.34 57.71 -11.22
C ALA A 585 21.87 58.86 -10.37
N GLU A 586 21.16 60.00 -10.32
CA GLU A 586 21.60 61.17 -9.53
C GLU A 586 21.57 60.91 -8.02
N ALA A 587 20.55 60.16 -7.55
CA ALA A 587 20.41 59.85 -6.13
C ALA A 587 21.41 58.74 -5.68
N LEU A 588 21.78 57.82 -6.56
CA LEU A 588 22.68 56.71 -6.25
C LEU A 588 24.16 57.12 -6.24
N LYS A 589 24.61 58.05 -7.11
CA LYS A 589 26.01 58.47 -7.20
C LYS A 589 26.69 58.76 -5.85
N PRO A 590 26.13 59.58 -4.96
CA PRO A 590 26.76 59.90 -3.67
C PRO A 590 26.78 58.67 -2.75
N ILE A 591 25.72 57.86 -2.74
CA ILE A 591 25.59 56.68 -1.89
C ILE A 591 26.61 55.60 -2.29
N GLU A 592 26.74 55.33 -3.60
CA GLU A 592 27.69 54.33 -4.10
C GLU A 592 29.15 54.78 -3.91
N SER A 593 29.43 56.07 -4.01
CA SER A 593 30.75 56.63 -3.67
C SER A 593 31.10 56.40 -2.20
N GLU A 594 30.14 56.61 -1.31
CA GLU A 594 30.33 56.40 0.13
C GLU A 594 30.51 54.91 0.47
N ILE A 595 29.68 54.02 -0.12
CA ILE A 595 29.84 52.56 0.05
C ILE A 595 31.24 52.13 -0.37
N LYS A 596 31.70 52.52 -1.56
CA LYS A 596 33.05 52.19 -2.05
C LYS A 596 34.14 52.70 -1.11
N GLY A 597 33.99 53.91 -0.57
CA GLY A 597 34.92 54.52 0.39
C GLY A 597 34.99 53.69 1.72
N GLN A 598 33.84 53.32 2.24
CA GLN A 598 33.73 52.56 3.47
C GLN A 598 34.19 51.07 3.29
N GLU A 599 33.90 50.47 2.14
CA GLU A 599 34.41 49.12 1.81
C GLU A 599 35.95 49.09 1.67
N ALA A 600 36.55 50.09 1.05
CA ALA A 600 38.00 50.24 1.00
C ALA A 600 38.60 50.40 2.38
N ARG A 601 37.96 51.20 3.28
CA ARG A 601 38.34 51.33 4.67
C ARG A 601 38.25 50.01 5.45
N LEU A 602 37.14 49.30 5.29
CA LEU A 602 36.93 47.98 5.93
C LEU A 602 38.01 46.96 5.51
N ALA A 603 38.31 46.92 4.20
CA ALA A 603 39.38 46.07 3.66
C ALA A 603 40.75 46.40 4.29
N ALA A 604 41.08 47.68 4.42
CA ALA A 604 42.33 48.10 5.06
C ALA A 604 42.39 47.74 6.56
N LEU A 605 41.26 47.89 7.28
CA LEU A 605 41.18 47.51 8.70
C LEU A 605 41.32 45.99 8.87
N ARG A 606 40.65 45.20 8.06
CA ARG A 606 40.78 43.72 8.11
C ARG A 606 42.18 43.25 7.74
N GLN A 607 42.79 43.83 6.70
CA GLN A 607 44.18 43.54 6.36
C GLN A 607 45.18 43.88 7.47
N ALA A 608 44.91 44.95 8.25
CA ALA A 608 45.73 45.31 9.41
C ALA A 608 45.54 44.31 10.57
N GLN A 609 44.32 43.82 10.77
CA GLN A 609 44.03 42.79 11.79
C GLN A 609 44.61 41.43 11.41
N ASP A 610 44.58 41.00 10.13
CA ASP A 610 45.14 39.71 9.66
C ASP A 610 46.64 39.62 9.86
N LYS A 611 47.36 40.74 10.01
CA LYS A 611 48.79 40.75 10.30
C LYS A 611 49.09 40.59 11.78
N LYS A 612 48.11 40.54 12.68
CA LYS A 612 48.22 40.47 14.11
C LYS A 612 47.71 39.11 14.61
N LYS A 613 48.16 38.67 15.75
CA LYS A 613 47.57 37.51 16.41
C LYS A 613 46.22 37.92 17.03
N PRO A 614 45.24 37.04 17.17
CA PRO A 614 43.93 37.34 17.74
C PRO A 614 43.96 38.07 19.09
N GLU A 615 44.99 37.80 19.87
CA GLU A 615 45.24 38.36 21.21
C GLU A 615 45.81 39.79 21.17
N GLU A 616 46.35 40.19 20.01
CA GLU A 616 46.98 41.50 19.80
C GLU A 616 46.00 42.51 19.18
N ILE A 617 44.81 42.07 18.79
CA ILE A 617 43.75 42.93 18.23
C ILE A 617 43.06 43.64 19.38
N THR A 618 43.18 44.95 19.41
CA THR A 618 42.58 45.81 20.46
C THR A 618 41.05 45.85 20.32
N GLN A 619 40.36 46.20 21.41
CA GLN A 619 38.90 46.36 21.37
C GLN A 619 38.51 47.55 20.42
N GLU A 620 39.29 48.60 20.39
CA GLU A 620 39.10 49.74 19.52
C GLU A 620 39.14 49.34 18.03
N GLU A 621 40.10 48.52 17.64
CA GLU A 621 40.19 47.97 16.27
C GLU A 621 38.99 47.06 15.89
N LYS A 622 38.46 46.31 16.85
CA LYS A 622 37.24 45.52 16.64
C LYS A 622 36.01 46.42 16.50
N ASP A 623 35.94 47.46 17.30
CA ASP A 623 34.86 48.46 17.26
C ASP A 623 34.91 49.27 15.97
N ASP A 624 36.10 49.64 15.47
CA ASP A 624 36.26 50.33 14.17
C ASP A 624 35.78 49.46 12.98
N VAL A 625 36.10 48.16 12.98
CA VAL A 625 35.55 47.26 11.94
C VAL A 625 34.04 47.19 12.04
N LYS A 626 33.50 46.99 13.24
CA LYS A 626 32.04 46.91 13.45
C LYS A 626 31.30 48.19 13.07
N ASN A 627 31.88 49.34 13.42
CA ASN A 627 31.30 50.64 13.05
C ASN A 627 31.34 50.90 11.54
N THR A 628 32.42 50.48 10.86
CA THR A 628 32.55 50.59 9.41
C THR A 628 31.58 49.62 8.70
N GLU A 629 31.41 48.40 9.19
CA GLU A 629 30.40 47.47 8.69
C GLU A 629 28.98 48.04 8.81
N LYS A 630 28.66 48.62 9.96
CA LYS A 630 27.39 49.29 10.20
C LYS A 630 27.17 50.47 9.26
N ALA A 631 28.20 51.31 9.03
CA ALA A 631 28.12 52.41 8.10
C ALA A 631 27.84 51.94 6.66
N ILE A 632 28.48 50.83 6.24
CA ILE A 632 28.21 50.20 4.94
C ILE A 632 26.76 49.71 4.87
N GLU A 633 26.25 49.08 5.93
CA GLU A 633 24.88 48.59 6.00
C GLU A 633 23.86 49.77 5.93
N ASP A 634 24.12 50.83 6.66
CA ASP A 634 23.28 52.02 6.65
C ASP A 634 23.22 52.65 5.24
N GLU A 635 24.34 52.76 4.52
CA GLU A 635 24.38 53.27 3.15
C GLU A 635 23.69 52.28 2.15
N LYS A 636 23.88 50.98 2.33
CA LYS A 636 23.14 49.96 1.53
C LYS A 636 21.63 50.04 1.77
N ASN A 637 21.20 50.36 2.98
CA ASN A 637 19.78 50.61 3.24
C ASN A 637 19.26 51.86 2.53
N LYS A 638 20.04 52.95 2.51
CA LYS A 638 19.69 54.14 1.73
C LYS A 638 19.59 53.82 0.25
N LYS A 639 20.54 53.07 -0.33
CA LYS A 639 20.49 52.59 -1.71
C LYS A 639 19.20 51.82 -1.98
N ARG A 640 18.84 50.90 -1.07
CA ARG A 640 17.58 50.14 -1.14
C ARG A 640 16.35 51.02 -1.09
N ASP A 641 16.33 52.06 -0.25
CA ASP A 641 15.20 53.01 -0.17
C ASP A 641 15.01 53.82 -1.47
N VAL A 642 16.08 54.18 -2.17
CA VAL A 642 16.00 54.82 -3.50
C VAL A 642 15.29 53.89 -4.49
N PHE A 643 15.68 52.62 -4.56
CA PHE A 643 15.02 51.65 -5.43
C PHE A 643 13.58 51.39 -5.02
N ALA A 644 13.29 51.28 -3.72
CA ALA A 644 11.94 51.10 -3.20
C ALA A 644 11.00 52.25 -3.60
N ASN A 645 11.46 53.44 -3.51
CA ASN A 645 10.68 54.63 -3.89
C ASN A 645 10.41 54.66 -5.40
N TYR A 646 11.40 54.34 -6.24
CA TYR A 646 11.22 54.16 -7.68
C TYR A 646 10.20 53.07 -7.98
N ALA A 647 10.40 51.87 -7.45
CA ALA A 647 9.58 50.73 -7.71
C ALA A 647 8.11 50.91 -7.28
N LYS A 648 7.86 51.62 -6.18
CA LYS A 648 6.52 51.91 -5.68
C LYS A 648 5.66 52.67 -6.69
N GLY A 649 6.29 53.54 -7.53
CA GLY A 649 5.63 54.29 -8.60
C GLY A 649 5.55 53.53 -9.94
N ASN A 650 6.22 52.39 -10.09
CA ASN A 650 6.34 51.72 -11.37
C ASN A 650 5.25 50.65 -11.54
N SER A 651 4.26 50.92 -12.38
CA SER A 651 3.13 50.00 -12.63
C SER A 651 3.53 48.70 -13.31
N ILE A 652 4.62 48.70 -14.12
CA ILE A 652 5.11 47.50 -14.83
C ILE A 652 5.69 46.51 -13.82
N VAL A 653 6.50 46.96 -12.84
CA VAL A 653 7.06 46.12 -11.78
C VAL A 653 5.95 45.38 -11.02
N HIS A 654 4.94 46.15 -10.55
CA HIS A 654 3.80 45.56 -9.85
C HIS A 654 3.01 44.59 -10.72
N GLN A 655 2.82 44.89 -12.01
CA GLN A 655 2.07 44.08 -12.93
C GLN A 655 2.79 42.74 -13.17
N LEU A 656 4.12 42.76 -13.35
CA LEU A 656 4.92 41.55 -13.58
C LEU A 656 4.97 40.64 -12.34
N ILE A 657 5.14 41.21 -11.14
CA ILE A 657 5.08 40.46 -9.89
C ILE A 657 3.72 39.77 -9.75
N ASP A 658 2.63 40.55 -9.88
CA ASP A 658 1.29 39.99 -9.69
C ASP A 658 0.93 38.96 -10.77
N LEU A 659 1.42 39.12 -12.01
CA LEU A 659 1.25 38.16 -13.08
C LEU A 659 1.92 36.83 -12.74
N ALA A 660 3.15 36.85 -12.24
CA ALA A 660 3.88 35.67 -11.83
C ALA A 660 3.21 34.95 -10.62
N LEU A 661 2.73 35.74 -9.65
CA LEU A 661 1.98 35.20 -8.50
C LEU A 661 0.64 34.60 -8.91
N LEU A 662 -0.07 35.23 -9.86
CA LEU A 662 -1.34 34.73 -10.38
C LEU A 662 -1.15 33.37 -11.07
N GLN A 663 -0.13 33.26 -11.92
CA GLN A 663 0.19 32.05 -12.66
C GLN A 663 0.47 30.88 -11.75
N ASN A 664 0.99 31.15 -10.54
CA ASN A 664 1.30 30.12 -9.53
C ASN A 664 0.21 29.99 -8.45
N GLY A 665 -0.98 30.55 -8.65
CA GLY A 665 -2.10 30.46 -7.71
C GLY A 665 -1.88 31.19 -6.37
N MET A 666 -0.83 32.04 -6.29
CA MET A 666 -0.44 32.78 -5.08
C MET A 666 -1.15 34.12 -4.94
N LEU A 667 -1.75 34.65 -6.00
CA LEU A 667 -2.45 35.94 -5.99
C LEU A 667 -3.93 35.72 -5.66
N LYS A 668 -4.37 36.22 -4.49
CA LYS A 668 -5.74 36.00 -3.98
C LYS A 668 -6.31 37.24 -3.30
N GLY A 669 -7.63 37.28 -3.13
CA GLY A 669 -8.32 38.30 -2.34
C GLY A 669 -8.08 39.74 -2.83
N ALA A 670 -7.76 40.68 -1.92
CA ALA A 670 -7.57 42.09 -2.23
C ALA A 670 -6.41 42.37 -3.22
N ALA A 671 -5.38 41.52 -3.23
CA ALA A 671 -4.27 41.65 -4.18
C ALA A 671 -4.73 41.34 -5.62
N LEU A 672 -5.54 40.31 -5.80
CA LEU A 672 -6.13 39.94 -7.08
C LEU A 672 -7.06 41.07 -7.59
N ASP A 673 -7.89 41.66 -6.73
CA ASP A 673 -8.77 42.78 -7.11
C ASP A 673 -7.96 44.01 -7.58
N LYS A 674 -6.87 44.35 -6.88
CA LYS A 674 -5.94 45.44 -7.29
C LYS A 674 -5.29 45.13 -8.64
N PHE A 675 -4.83 43.90 -8.85
CA PHE A 675 -4.26 43.48 -10.12
C PHE A 675 -5.26 43.62 -11.27
N LEU A 676 -6.51 43.16 -11.10
CA LEU A 676 -7.54 43.28 -12.12
C LEU A 676 -7.86 44.73 -12.46
N LYS A 677 -7.99 45.61 -11.47
CA LYS A 677 -8.22 47.03 -11.68
C LYS A 677 -7.08 47.66 -12.49
N ARG A 678 -5.83 47.43 -12.12
CA ARG A 678 -4.66 47.95 -12.84
C ARG A 678 -4.56 47.37 -14.27
N SER A 679 -4.87 46.06 -14.45
CA SER A 679 -4.88 45.47 -15.78
C SER A 679 -5.92 46.10 -16.72
N ILE A 680 -7.10 46.43 -16.20
CA ILE A 680 -8.14 47.17 -16.96
C ILE A 680 -7.68 48.56 -17.36
N GLU A 681 -6.97 49.24 -16.47
CA GLU A 681 -6.41 50.57 -16.76
C GLU A 681 -5.33 50.54 -17.86
N LEU A 682 -4.53 49.46 -17.91
CA LEU A 682 -3.51 49.29 -18.95
C LEU A 682 -4.07 48.93 -20.34
N ILE A 683 -5.31 48.42 -20.40
CA ILE A 683 -6.00 48.08 -21.66
C ILE A 683 -6.71 49.29 -22.27
N LYS A 684 -7.02 50.30 -21.44
CA LYS A 684 -7.60 51.57 -21.92
C LYS A 684 -6.56 52.49 -22.56
#